data_4e0b568423f0b357f0911cd3c63042c3
#
_entry.id   4e0b568423f0b357f0911cd3c63042c3
#
_cell.length_a   1.000
_cell.length_b   1.000
_cell.length_c   1.000
_cell.angle_alpha   90.00
_cell.angle_beta   90.00
_cell.angle_gamma   90.00
#
_symmetry.space_group_name_H-M   'P 1'
#
loop_
_entity.id
_entity.type
_entity.pdbx_description
1 polymer ?
#
loop_
_entity_poly.entity_id
_entity_poly.type
_entity_poly.pdbx_seq_one_letter_code
_entity_poly.pdbx_strand_id
1 'polypeptide(L)'
;MDYSYCGYHRSEQPIPAAKVVTYVQPSGADDAALLQAAIDFVSQQKPDKQTGLRGAVLLGEGTFTLNEPLRIRTSGVVLRGMGREKTLLRKSGYDRGAIIYIEGTRDIIVKDTLTVSDVKAGDTSITLQGGSSALKQGSRLIIWRPSTLEWIASLNCQSFGGGKRMGYWAWHPGDIDLKWHRTVTAINGNTLTLDAPITCDISKQWGGAKALVYEQKGLISECGVENLTLLSDYDQSLPMDESHCWDGVYVADAEDCWARMVNFRHFAGSAVVVQKSAQQITIEDCQSFAPISELGGFRRRTFLTMGEKVLFQRCYSEHGINDFAVGHTAPGPNAFVQCESFESFGPSGAISSWAPGILFDIVNIDGNDIVFKNWELEKFGAGWSTVNSTMWQSTAAGLYCYQPDTLQRNVSYGCWGQIHGNGDYGQMNEHVQPYSLFANQLEKRLTATRHDTKIDVIKKQCRVLERNTNASSSPTIEVAMQMAEEALKPRLTLRQWIDSARFEGDTTPSHPFTLVPPHPRTPVPPHSVYALRNGWLTKDGAVLVGGKHQTPWWNGRTTDAAMAKAKYALTRFVPGYEETGGTDRLDSVIVQMQRSHTLLFSQNYGLWTDRRRDDHERIRRKDGDVWAPFYEQPFARVGKTLSYSPCLGGDPEAAPKQGRLEGSLAWDGLSKYDLTTLNKWYFWRLQQFTKKTEGIGLLLKNQHYFQHNILEAGAHWVDCPWRTANNINGTPFLEPVNFTGDKRIFTATLFYDVTNPTLRQLHRQYIRQSLDAFKGQPNVIHSIGEEFTGPLAFVQFWLDVIAEWEQENGDVLVDLAVNKDVQDAILQDPIRSKIVDIIDIEQWFYHNKGEYAPPGGVNMAQRQYLRKIRTGSVRFEDAYRAVAEYRQQYPDKAVIYSAQKHPEMCWASLMAGGSCAAIPVTDHHVLQQIATMRPAACPAEGVYLLQGPEGMLFYKLSDAPHTVALDKGTYLVEQVDEKTGSVTHLQSAKHEVTLKGKSVFLIRKK
;
A
#
# COMPACT_ATOMS: atom_id res chain seq x y z
N MET A 1 -23.82 24.95 0.03
CA MET A 1 -22.81 24.33 -0.86
C MET A 1 -23.45 24.02 -2.21
N ASP A 2 -22.80 24.32 -3.29
CA ASP A 2 -23.23 23.92 -4.65
C ASP A 2 -22.46 22.69 -5.11
N TYR A 3 -23.15 21.58 -5.27
CA TYR A 3 -22.60 20.27 -5.66
C TYR A 3 -22.63 20.03 -7.16
N SER A 4 -23.27 20.90 -7.94
CA SER A 4 -23.43 20.72 -9.38
C SER A 4 -22.13 20.71 -10.17
N TYR A 5 -21.02 21.07 -9.52
CA TYR A 5 -19.67 21.03 -10.10
C TYR A 5 -19.03 19.63 -10.10
N CYS A 6 -19.72 18.60 -9.61
CA CYS A 6 -19.23 17.23 -9.66
C CYS A 6 -19.43 16.60 -11.03
N GLY A 7 -18.53 15.66 -11.39
CA GLY A 7 -18.63 14.88 -12.63
C GLY A 7 -17.79 15.40 -13.78
N TYR A 8 -17.79 14.64 -14.84
CA TYR A 8 -17.07 14.89 -16.08
C TYR A 8 -17.31 16.32 -16.58
N HIS A 9 -16.21 17.05 -16.81
CA HIS A 9 -16.27 18.50 -17.10
C HIS A 9 -17.23 19.28 -16.20
N ARG A 10 -17.29 18.95 -14.90
CA ARG A 10 -18.20 19.56 -13.93
C ARG A 10 -19.69 19.44 -14.33
N SER A 11 -20.05 18.36 -14.99
CA SER A 11 -21.37 18.15 -15.61
C SER A 11 -21.80 19.27 -16.57
N GLU A 12 -20.85 19.98 -17.18
CA GLU A 12 -21.11 21.01 -18.19
C GLU A 12 -21.07 20.49 -19.62
N GLN A 13 -20.61 19.27 -19.82
CA GLN A 13 -20.55 18.58 -21.10
C GLN A 13 -21.02 17.14 -20.95
N PRO A 14 -21.72 16.59 -21.95
CA PRO A 14 -22.04 15.17 -21.95
C PRO A 14 -20.77 14.36 -22.18
N ILE A 15 -20.71 13.16 -21.61
CA ILE A 15 -19.66 12.18 -21.89
C ILE A 15 -19.70 11.87 -23.39
N PRO A 16 -18.59 12.07 -24.11
CA PRO A 16 -18.60 11.94 -25.58
C PRO A 16 -18.64 10.49 -26.04
N ALA A 17 -19.20 10.24 -27.22
CA ALA A 17 -19.16 8.94 -27.87
C ALA A 17 -17.81 8.75 -28.57
N ALA A 18 -16.90 7.97 -28.00
CA ALA A 18 -15.64 7.63 -28.64
C ALA A 18 -15.86 6.77 -29.89
N LYS A 19 -15.20 7.11 -31.01
CA LYS A 19 -15.20 6.29 -32.22
C LYS A 19 -14.38 5.02 -32.01
N VAL A 20 -14.87 3.88 -32.45
CA VAL A 20 -14.11 2.62 -32.43
C VAL A 20 -12.94 2.70 -33.42
N VAL A 21 -11.73 2.53 -32.90
CA VAL A 21 -10.48 2.55 -33.69
C VAL A 21 -9.98 1.14 -33.95
N THR A 22 -10.13 0.26 -32.99
CA THR A 22 -9.71 -1.13 -33.13
C THR A 22 -10.63 -2.07 -32.35
N TYR A 23 -10.65 -3.33 -32.76
CA TYR A 23 -11.50 -4.37 -32.21
C TYR A 23 -10.64 -5.57 -31.80
N VAL A 24 -10.88 -6.11 -30.62
CA VAL A 24 -10.12 -7.24 -30.07
C VAL A 24 -11.07 -8.37 -29.73
N GLN A 25 -10.71 -9.60 -30.10
CA GLN A 25 -11.39 -10.82 -29.71
C GLN A 25 -10.63 -11.53 -28.59
N PRO A 26 -11.29 -12.25 -27.69
CA PRO A 26 -10.61 -13.07 -26.68
C PRO A 26 -9.80 -14.19 -27.36
N SER A 27 -8.56 -14.40 -26.91
CA SER A 27 -7.67 -15.43 -27.49
C SER A 27 -7.93 -16.82 -26.91
N GLY A 28 -8.63 -16.93 -25.80
CA GLY A 28 -8.78 -18.18 -25.03
C GLY A 28 -7.57 -18.49 -24.12
N ALA A 29 -6.58 -17.61 -24.07
CA ALA A 29 -5.40 -17.69 -23.20
C ALA A 29 -5.29 -16.42 -22.34
N ASP A 30 -4.06 -16.00 -21.97
CA ASP A 30 -3.84 -14.71 -21.32
C ASP A 30 -3.90 -13.56 -22.34
N ASP A 31 -4.91 -12.74 -22.22
CA ASP A 31 -5.17 -11.60 -23.12
C ASP A 31 -4.53 -10.28 -22.65
N ALA A 32 -3.86 -10.25 -21.48
CA ALA A 32 -3.37 -9.00 -20.90
C ALA A 32 -2.42 -8.25 -21.86
N ALA A 33 -1.45 -8.95 -22.44
CA ALA A 33 -0.50 -8.35 -23.38
C ALA A 33 -1.18 -7.88 -24.69
N LEU A 34 -2.16 -8.65 -25.18
CA LEU A 34 -2.95 -8.30 -26.36
C LEU A 34 -3.77 -7.02 -26.14
N LEU A 35 -4.48 -6.95 -25.03
CA LEU A 35 -5.29 -5.79 -24.69
C LEU A 35 -4.44 -4.56 -24.39
N GLN A 36 -3.32 -4.72 -23.67
CA GLN A 36 -2.41 -3.61 -23.42
C GLN A 36 -1.84 -3.05 -24.72
N ALA A 37 -1.45 -3.90 -25.65
CA ALA A 37 -0.95 -3.47 -26.96
C ALA A 37 -2.03 -2.74 -27.80
N ALA A 38 -3.30 -3.15 -27.69
CA ALA A 38 -4.39 -2.45 -28.35
C ALA A 38 -4.65 -1.06 -27.71
N ILE A 39 -4.57 -0.96 -26.38
CA ILE A 39 -4.62 0.33 -25.65
C ILE A 39 -3.46 1.23 -26.11
N ASP A 40 -2.26 0.70 -26.17
CA ASP A 40 -1.05 1.44 -26.57
C ASP A 40 -1.13 1.88 -28.04
N PHE A 41 -1.72 1.07 -28.90
CA PHE A 41 -1.98 1.43 -30.31
C PHE A 41 -2.95 2.61 -30.42
N VAL A 42 -4.06 2.61 -29.67
CA VAL A 42 -5.01 3.74 -29.65
C VAL A 42 -4.34 4.98 -29.02
N SER A 43 -3.49 4.80 -28.03
CA SER A 43 -2.72 5.88 -27.39
C SER A 43 -1.82 6.65 -28.36
N GLN A 44 -1.41 6.03 -29.45
CA GLN A 44 -0.59 6.65 -30.52
C GLN A 44 -1.42 7.42 -31.56
N GLN A 45 -2.75 7.28 -31.56
CA GLN A 45 -3.60 8.00 -32.49
C GLN A 45 -3.61 9.49 -32.19
N LYS A 46 -3.88 10.31 -33.22
CA LYS A 46 -4.04 11.75 -33.02
C LYS A 46 -5.36 12.03 -32.30
N PRO A 47 -5.36 12.86 -31.24
CA PRO A 47 -6.60 13.22 -30.57
C PRO A 47 -7.51 14.05 -31.51
N ASP A 48 -8.79 13.81 -31.39
CA ASP A 48 -9.79 14.68 -31.99
C ASP A 48 -9.71 16.09 -31.36
N LYS A 49 -9.76 17.13 -32.20
CA LYS A 49 -9.55 18.51 -31.73
C LYS A 49 -10.69 19.06 -30.87
N GLN A 50 -11.89 18.50 -30.99
CA GLN A 50 -13.06 18.99 -30.26
C GLN A 50 -13.29 18.24 -28.98
N THR A 51 -13.07 16.93 -28.98
CA THR A 51 -13.37 16.03 -27.86
C THR A 51 -12.13 15.58 -27.07
N GLY A 52 -10.93 15.76 -27.59
CA GLY A 52 -9.71 15.22 -27.00
C GLY A 52 -9.53 13.72 -27.17
N LEU A 53 -10.55 13.01 -27.68
CA LEU A 53 -10.55 11.57 -27.80
C LEU A 53 -9.60 11.05 -28.87
N ARG A 54 -8.88 9.99 -28.58
CA ARG A 54 -8.09 9.22 -29.55
C ARG A 54 -8.88 8.05 -30.11
N GLY A 55 -9.86 7.57 -29.36
CA GLY A 55 -10.82 6.55 -29.76
C GLY A 55 -10.99 5.44 -28.75
N ALA A 56 -11.82 4.46 -29.15
CA ALA A 56 -12.11 3.29 -28.32
C ALA A 56 -11.42 2.03 -28.85
N VAL A 57 -10.90 1.24 -27.90
CA VAL A 57 -10.62 -0.19 -28.08
C VAL A 57 -11.94 -0.92 -27.80
N LEU A 58 -12.54 -1.52 -28.83
CA LEU A 58 -13.76 -2.32 -28.68
C LEU A 58 -13.36 -3.76 -28.38
N LEU A 59 -13.87 -4.29 -27.28
CA LEU A 59 -13.68 -5.68 -26.86
C LEU A 59 -14.86 -6.52 -27.33
N GLY A 60 -14.59 -7.62 -27.99
CA GLY A 60 -15.58 -8.55 -28.53
C GLY A 60 -16.39 -9.26 -27.43
N GLU A 61 -17.35 -10.05 -27.91
CA GLU A 61 -18.13 -10.95 -27.03
C GLU A 61 -17.24 -12.10 -26.53
N GLY A 62 -17.37 -12.44 -25.25
CA GLY A 62 -16.65 -13.53 -24.60
C GLY A 62 -15.86 -13.10 -23.39
N THR A 63 -15.02 -14.02 -22.89
CA THR A 63 -14.22 -13.81 -21.68
C THR A 63 -12.75 -13.59 -22.05
N PHE A 64 -12.23 -12.44 -21.69
CA PHE A 64 -10.80 -12.12 -21.72
C PHE A 64 -10.19 -12.46 -20.36
N THR A 65 -9.19 -13.34 -20.35
CA THR A 65 -8.45 -13.69 -19.12
C THR A 65 -7.21 -12.84 -19.00
N LEU A 66 -7.01 -12.23 -17.83
CA LEU A 66 -5.93 -11.28 -17.56
C LEU A 66 -5.09 -11.78 -16.39
N ASN A 67 -3.81 -12.04 -16.60
CA ASN A 67 -2.86 -12.31 -15.52
C ASN A 67 -2.20 -11.02 -15.01
N GLU A 68 -2.13 -9.99 -15.84
CA GLU A 68 -1.61 -8.65 -15.50
C GLU A 68 -2.72 -7.59 -15.63
N PRO A 69 -2.64 -6.46 -14.91
CA PRO A 69 -3.58 -5.36 -15.02
C PRO A 69 -3.43 -4.60 -16.35
N LEU A 70 -4.51 -3.96 -16.78
CA LEU A 70 -4.50 -3.03 -17.91
C LEU A 70 -4.25 -1.59 -17.43
N ARG A 71 -3.50 -0.81 -18.20
CA ARG A 71 -3.12 0.56 -17.85
C ARG A 71 -3.40 1.54 -18.98
N ILE A 72 -4.24 2.53 -18.72
CA ILE A 72 -4.48 3.67 -19.59
C ILE A 72 -3.67 4.84 -19.06
N ARG A 73 -2.60 5.21 -19.78
CA ARG A 73 -1.65 6.28 -19.39
C ARG A 73 -1.61 7.45 -20.36
N THR A 74 -2.54 7.49 -21.30
CA THR A 74 -2.62 8.53 -22.32
C THR A 74 -4.03 9.04 -22.43
N SER A 75 -4.19 10.37 -22.47
CA SER A 75 -5.50 11.00 -22.62
C SER A 75 -6.22 10.54 -23.88
N GLY A 76 -7.56 10.48 -23.80
CA GLY A 76 -8.42 10.23 -24.94
C GLY A 76 -8.64 8.75 -25.30
N VAL A 77 -8.26 7.81 -24.44
CA VAL A 77 -8.41 6.37 -24.70
C VAL A 77 -9.59 5.81 -23.93
N VAL A 78 -10.46 5.09 -24.64
CA VAL A 78 -11.65 4.44 -24.09
C VAL A 78 -11.57 2.93 -24.27
N LEU A 79 -11.79 2.17 -23.19
CA LEU A 79 -11.94 0.73 -23.23
C LEU A 79 -13.45 0.39 -23.20
N ARG A 80 -13.96 -0.28 -24.22
CA ARG A 80 -15.40 -0.50 -24.39
C ARG A 80 -15.71 -1.96 -24.71
N GLY A 81 -16.69 -2.54 -24.02
CA GLY A 81 -17.24 -3.85 -24.35
C GLY A 81 -18.47 -3.78 -25.27
N MET A 82 -18.89 -4.92 -25.77
CA MET A 82 -20.10 -5.08 -26.59
C MET A 82 -21.38 -5.21 -25.74
N GLY A 83 -21.25 -5.21 -24.42
CA GLY A 83 -22.38 -5.33 -23.47
C GLY A 83 -21.92 -5.93 -22.15
N ARG A 84 -22.58 -5.53 -21.05
CA ARG A 84 -22.26 -6.04 -19.71
C ARG A 84 -22.36 -7.56 -19.60
N GLU A 85 -23.32 -8.16 -20.31
CA GLU A 85 -23.53 -9.61 -20.35
C GLU A 85 -22.74 -10.30 -21.48
N LYS A 86 -22.07 -9.54 -22.34
CA LYS A 86 -21.40 -10.06 -23.53
C LYS A 86 -19.88 -10.04 -23.43
N THR A 87 -19.32 -9.01 -22.79
CA THR A 87 -17.87 -8.83 -22.65
C THR A 87 -17.47 -8.91 -21.19
N LEU A 88 -16.65 -9.89 -20.87
CA LEU A 88 -16.16 -10.14 -19.51
C LEU A 88 -14.63 -10.08 -19.47
N LEU A 89 -14.07 -9.22 -18.63
CA LEU A 89 -12.65 -9.21 -18.29
C LEU A 89 -12.46 -9.91 -16.94
N ARG A 90 -11.83 -11.08 -16.95
CA ARG A 90 -11.55 -11.88 -15.77
C ARG A 90 -10.09 -11.76 -15.36
N LYS A 91 -9.82 -11.11 -14.22
CA LYS A 91 -8.48 -11.02 -13.64
C LYS A 91 -8.21 -12.26 -12.80
N SER A 92 -7.17 -12.98 -13.19
CA SER A 92 -6.67 -14.18 -12.48
C SER A 92 -5.34 -13.89 -11.79
N GLY A 93 -4.92 -14.82 -10.93
CA GLY A 93 -3.67 -14.72 -10.18
C GLY A 93 -3.84 -14.02 -8.83
N TYR A 94 -2.71 -13.82 -8.13
CA TYR A 94 -2.70 -13.42 -6.72
C TYR A 94 -2.45 -11.91 -6.52
N ASP A 95 -2.39 -11.14 -7.59
CA ASP A 95 -2.22 -9.68 -7.49
C ASP A 95 -3.46 -9.02 -6.90
N ARG A 96 -3.28 -8.26 -5.82
CA ARG A 96 -4.34 -7.53 -5.12
C ARG A 96 -4.63 -6.15 -5.68
N GLY A 97 -3.97 -5.74 -6.75
CA GLY A 97 -4.20 -4.45 -7.38
C GLY A 97 -5.54 -4.37 -8.11
N ALA A 98 -5.71 -3.34 -8.96
CA ALA A 98 -6.89 -3.17 -9.79
C ALA A 98 -6.79 -3.93 -11.12
N ILE A 99 -7.94 -4.24 -11.75
CA ILE A 99 -7.95 -4.76 -13.11
C ILE A 99 -7.52 -3.68 -14.11
N ILE A 100 -8.07 -2.46 -13.95
CA ILE A 100 -7.84 -1.34 -14.87
C ILE A 100 -7.35 -0.15 -14.07
N TYR A 101 -6.20 0.39 -14.48
CA TYR A 101 -5.67 1.67 -14.01
C TYR A 101 -5.87 2.74 -15.07
N ILE A 102 -6.54 3.85 -14.72
CA ILE A 102 -6.53 5.11 -15.44
C ILE A 102 -5.58 6.02 -14.65
N GLU A 103 -4.32 6.08 -15.07
CA GLU A 103 -3.28 6.71 -14.26
C GLU A 103 -2.34 7.58 -15.09
N GLY A 104 -2.30 8.86 -14.73
CA GLY A 104 -1.29 9.78 -15.23
C GLY A 104 0.02 9.69 -14.46
N THR A 105 0.77 10.78 -14.50
CA THR A 105 2.01 10.92 -13.74
C THR A 105 1.97 12.18 -12.88
N ARG A 106 2.36 12.04 -11.61
CA ARG A 106 2.39 13.16 -10.66
C ARG A 106 3.70 13.94 -10.80
N ASP A 107 3.80 14.73 -11.84
CA ASP A 107 4.96 15.57 -12.15
C ASP A 107 4.69 17.08 -11.90
N ILE A 108 4.08 17.37 -10.75
CA ILE A 108 3.68 18.72 -10.35
C ILE A 108 4.92 19.64 -10.20
N ILE A 109 4.91 20.76 -10.92
CA ILE A 109 5.91 21.80 -10.81
C ILE A 109 5.24 23.10 -10.34
N VAL A 110 5.51 23.48 -9.10
CA VAL A 110 5.02 24.76 -8.55
C VAL A 110 5.80 25.91 -9.16
N LYS A 111 5.07 26.89 -9.72
CA LYS A 111 5.62 28.10 -10.36
C LYS A 111 5.63 29.28 -9.43
N ASP A 112 4.63 29.38 -8.55
CA ASP A 112 4.49 30.47 -7.59
C ASP A 112 3.64 30.06 -6.40
N THR A 113 3.77 30.77 -5.30
CA THR A 113 3.01 30.54 -4.05
C THR A 113 2.52 31.84 -3.48
N LEU A 114 1.19 32.01 -3.43
CA LEU A 114 0.52 33.24 -3.03
C LEU A 114 -0.31 33.01 -1.75
N THR A 115 -0.48 34.05 -0.95
CA THR A 115 -1.33 33.98 0.24
C THR A 115 -2.79 34.26 -0.13
N VAL A 116 -3.70 33.45 0.37
CA VAL A 116 -5.15 33.59 0.17
C VAL A 116 -5.74 34.35 1.37
N SER A 117 -6.63 35.30 1.10
CA SER A 117 -7.44 35.97 2.14
C SER A 117 -8.50 35.00 2.68
N ASP A 118 -9.21 35.42 3.75
CA ASP A 118 -10.30 34.62 4.32
C ASP A 118 -11.38 34.35 3.26
N VAL A 119 -11.89 33.09 3.23
CA VAL A 119 -12.89 32.59 2.26
C VAL A 119 -13.93 31.79 3.02
N LYS A 120 -15.19 31.92 2.63
CA LYS A 120 -16.28 31.11 3.18
C LYS A 120 -16.51 29.83 2.36
N ALA A 121 -16.92 28.78 3.04
CA ALA A 121 -17.38 27.58 2.37
C ALA A 121 -18.56 27.88 1.43
N GLY A 122 -18.49 27.41 0.19
CA GLY A 122 -19.44 27.70 -0.87
C GLY A 122 -19.02 28.81 -1.83
N ASP A 123 -18.01 29.62 -1.49
CA ASP A 123 -17.51 30.66 -2.38
C ASP A 123 -16.74 30.06 -3.56
N THR A 124 -16.99 30.60 -4.74
CA THR A 124 -16.28 30.30 -6.01
C THR A 124 -15.23 31.35 -6.33
N SER A 125 -14.98 32.29 -5.45
CA SER A 125 -13.94 33.32 -5.65
C SER A 125 -13.01 33.41 -4.43
N ILE A 126 -11.75 33.70 -4.71
CA ILE A 126 -10.72 33.94 -3.69
C ILE A 126 -10.01 35.24 -3.97
N THR A 127 -9.58 35.95 -2.93
CA THR A 127 -8.76 37.15 -3.04
C THR A 127 -7.34 36.84 -2.58
N LEU A 128 -6.35 37.24 -3.38
CA LEU A 128 -4.94 37.03 -3.11
C LEU A 128 -4.31 38.26 -2.45
N GLN A 129 -3.35 38.00 -1.57
CA GLN A 129 -2.50 39.07 -1.03
C GLN A 129 -1.25 39.19 -1.93
N GLY A 130 -1.32 40.11 -2.91
CA GLY A 130 -0.30 40.33 -3.94
C GLY A 130 -0.67 39.71 -5.28
N GLY A 131 0.05 40.11 -6.31
CA GLY A 131 -0.12 39.62 -7.68
C GLY A 131 1.00 38.65 -8.08
N SER A 132 0.77 37.91 -9.16
CA SER A 132 1.77 37.02 -9.77
C SER A 132 1.73 37.16 -11.29
N SER A 133 2.87 37.22 -11.91
CA SER A 133 3.01 37.18 -13.40
C SER A 133 2.72 35.76 -13.96
N ALA A 134 2.71 34.76 -13.11
CA ALA A 134 2.38 33.38 -13.50
C ALA A 134 0.86 33.13 -13.62
N LEU A 135 0.02 34.05 -13.12
CA LEU A 135 -1.44 33.92 -13.11
C LEU A 135 -2.05 34.46 -14.42
N LYS A 136 -2.88 33.62 -15.04
CA LYS A 136 -3.74 33.95 -16.17
C LYS A 136 -5.04 33.13 -16.07
N GLN A 137 -6.06 33.50 -16.81
CA GLN A 137 -7.22 32.65 -17.00
C GLN A 137 -6.79 31.26 -17.54
N GLY A 138 -7.29 30.20 -16.95
CA GLY A 138 -6.87 28.82 -17.20
C GLY A 138 -5.70 28.35 -16.34
N SER A 139 -5.09 29.20 -15.49
CA SER A 139 -4.06 28.76 -14.56
C SER A 139 -4.61 27.74 -13.55
N ARG A 140 -3.82 26.71 -13.27
CA ARG A 140 -4.14 25.69 -12.26
C ARG A 140 -3.58 26.10 -10.89
N LEU A 141 -4.39 25.93 -9.86
CA LEU A 141 -4.05 26.23 -8.49
C LEU A 141 -4.24 25.02 -7.60
N ILE A 142 -3.28 24.79 -6.69
CA ILE A 142 -3.52 24.00 -5.48
C ILE A 142 -3.76 25.01 -4.36
N ILE A 143 -4.98 25.09 -3.86
CA ILE A 143 -5.30 25.90 -2.67
C ILE A 143 -5.07 24.99 -1.48
N TRP A 144 -3.99 25.26 -0.75
CA TRP A 144 -3.55 24.46 0.39
C TRP A 144 -3.90 25.17 1.70
N ARG A 145 -4.79 24.56 2.48
CA ARG A 145 -5.16 24.94 3.82
C ARG A 145 -4.49 24.01 4.82
N PRO A 146 -3.52 24.48 5.61
CA PRO A 146 -2.85 23.65 6.60
C PRO A 146 -3.78 23.35 7.78
N SER A 147 -3.59 22.22 8.41
CA SER A 147 -4.17 21.88 9.70
C SER A 147 -3.21 22.33 10.81
N THR A 148 -3.52 23.46 11.43
CA THR A 148 -2.71 24.01 12.54
C THR A 148 -3.11 23.42 13.89
N LEU A 149 -2.23 23.54 14.89
CA LEU A 149 -2.51 23.03 16.22
C LEU A 149 -3.72 23.74 16.86
N GLU A 150 -3.85 25.06 16.65
CA GLU A 150 -4.93 25.88 17.14
C GLU A 150 -6.28 25.46 16.54
N TRP A 151 -6.30 25.21 15.24
CA TRP A 151 -7.50 24.70 14.56
C TRP A 151 -7.88 23.29 15.05
N ILE A 152 -6.92 22.39 15.17
CA ILE A 152 -7.12 21.04 15.71
C ILE A 152 -7.70 21.11 17.13
N ALA A 153 -7.16 22.01 17.97
CA ALA A 153 -7.62 22.21 19.33
C ALA A 153 -9.06 22.77 19.39
N SER A 154 -9.44 23.67 18.47
CA SER A 154 -10.79 24.20 18.40
C SER A 154 -11.87 23.14 18.12
N LEU A 155 -11.45 22.05 17.48
CA LEU A 155 -12.31 20.89 17.18
C LEU A 155 -12.22 19.77 18.23
N ASN A 156 -11.47 19.97 19.30
CA ASN A 156 -11.17 18.95 20.33
C ASN A 156 -10.55 17.66 19.77
N CYS A 157 -9.77 17.77 18.67
CA CYS A 157 -9.13 16.63 18.01
C CYS A 157 -7.65 16.45 18.37
N GLN A 158 -7.11 17.24 19.32
CA GLN A 158 -5.72 17.14 19.80
C GLN A 158 -5.49 15.96 20.75
N SER A 159 -6.56 15.34 21.25
CA SER A 159 -6.49 14.14 22.09
C SER A 159 -7.86 13.47 22.15
N PHE A 160 -7.91 12.18 21.82
CA PHE A 160 -9.12 11.38 21.96
C PHE A 160 -9.13 10.55 23.27
N GLY A 161 -8.38 10.97 24.29
CA GLY A 161 -8.29 10.31 25.58
C GLY A 161 -7.21 9.24 25.66
N GLY A 162 -7.14 8.53 26.80
CA GLY A 162 -6.22 7.42 26.98
C GLY A 162 -4.91 7.71 27.71
N GLY A 163 -4.74 8.89 28.31
CA GLY A 163 -3.54 9.26 29.09
C GLY A 163 -2.31 9.60 28.24
N LYS A 164 -1.20 9.99 28.89
CA LYS A 164 0.04 10.42 28.20
C LYS A 164 0.61 9.40 27.24
N ARG A 165 0.42 8.11 27.50
CA ARG A 165 0.91 7.02 26.63
C ARG A 165 -0.05 6.70 25.51
N MET A 166 -1.31 7.10 25.60
CA MET A 166 -2.38 6.76 24.68
C MET A 166 -2.87 7.92 23.84
N GLY A 167 -2.39 9.14 24.05
CA GLY A 167 -2.72 10.34 23.26
C GLY A 167 -2.19 10.30 21.83
N TYR A 168 -2.30 9.15 21.16
CA TYR A 168 -1.63 8.89 19.90
C TYR A 168 -2.51 9.03 18.71
N TRP A 169 -3.77 8.73 18.88
CA TRP A 169 -4.76 8.84 17.85
C TRP A 169 -5.40 10.22 17.93
N ALA A 170 -4.56 11.21 17.96
CA ALA A 170 -4.94 12.61 17.83
C ALA A 170 -4.58 13.10 16.42
N TRP A 171 -5.18 14.18 16.00
CA TRP A 171 -4.71 14.90 14.83
C TRP A 171 -3.44 15.68 15.18
N HIS A 172 -2.49 15.72 14.26
CA HIS A 172 -1.30 16.54 14.37
C HIS A 172 -1.26 17.55 13.22
N PRO A 173 -0.56 18.67 13.39
CA PRO A 173 -0.35 19.62 12.30
C PRO A 173 0.18 18.92 11.04
N GLY A 174 -0.48 19.15 9.90
CA GLY A 174 -0.17 18.51 8.63
C GLY A 174 -0.90 17.19 8.36
N ASP A 175 -1.57 16.59 9.34
CA ASP A 175 -2.32 15.34 9.13
C ASP A 175 -3.62 15.56 8.34
N ILE A 176 -4.27 16.72 8.51
CA ILE A 176 -5.62 17.03 8.00
C ILE A 176 -5.57 18.22 7.05
N ASP A 177 -4.52 18.36 6.32
CA ASP A 177 -4.40 19.41 5.31
C ASP A 177 -5.39 19.19 4.18
N LEU A 178 -6.07 20.27 3.75
CA LEU A 178 -6.90 20.25 2.57
C LEU A 178 -6.16 20.87 1.38
N LYS A 179 -6.29 20.25 0.23
CA LYS A 179 -5.68 20.69 -1.04
C LYS A 179 -6.72 20.63 -2.14
N TRP A 180 -7.31 21.76 -2.47
CA TRP A 180 -8.26 21.88 -3.59
C TRP A 180 -7.51 22.16 -4.89
N HIS A 181 -7.73 21.36 -5.91
CA HIS A 181 -7.29 21.65 -7.27
C HIS A 181 -8.36 22.47 -7.96
N ARG A 182 -8.00 23.70 -8.35
CA ARG A 182 -8.92 24.65 -8.97
C ARG A 182 -8.31 25.26 -10.22
N THR A 183 -9.16 25.57 -11.18
CA THR A 183 -8.77 26.31 -12.38
C THR A 183 -9.32 27.72 -12.30
N VAL A 184 -8.51 28.71 -12.62
CA VAL A 184 -8.91 30.12 -12.66
C VAL A 184 -9.77 30.36 -13.89
N THR A 185 -11.05 30.71 -13.71
CA THR A 185 -11.98 31.00 -14.80
C THR A 185 -12.06 32.49 -15.15
N ALA A 186 -11.80 33.38 -14.18
CA ALA A 186 -11.69 34.82 -14.41
C ALA A 186 -10.77 35.47 -13.38
N ILE A 187 -10.21 36.63 -13.73
CA ILE A 187 -9.34 37.45 -12.87
C ILE A 187 -9.85 38.88 -12.87
N ASN A 188 -10.09 39.43 -11.67
CA ASN A 188 -10.43 40.83 -11.49
C ASN A 188 -9.55 41.42 -10.37
N GLY A 189 -8.49 42.11 -10.78
CA GLY A 189 -7.47 42.55 -9.84
C GLY A 189 -6.81 41.38 -9.12
N ASN A 190 -6.90 41.38 -7.79
CA ASN A 190 -6.41 40.29 -6.94
C ASN A 190 -7.46 39.21 -6.65
N THR A 191 -8.68 39.35 -7.19
CA THR A 191 -9.75 38.37 -7.00
C THR A 191 -9.79 37.41 -8.19
N LEU A 192 -9.71 36.12 -7.88
CA LEU A 192 -9.79 35.03 -8.84
C LEU A 192 -11.17 34.36 -8.72
N THR A 193 -11.81 34.13 -9.85
CA THR A 193 -12.97 33.21 -9.91
C THR A 193 -12.47 31.79 -10.21
N LEU A 194 -12.96 30.83 -9.46
CA LEU A 194 -12.58 29.43 -9.53
C LEU A 194 -13.62 28.62 -10.29
N ASP A 195 -13.20 27.47 -10.78
CA ASP A 195 -14.05 26.52 -11.50
C ASP A 195 -15.00 25.71 -10.60
N ALA A 196 -14.84 25.75 -9.30
CA ALA A 196 -15.70 25.10 -8.32
C ALA A 196 -15.55 25.77 -6.93
N PRO A 197 -16.54 25.63 -6.04
CA PRO A 197 -16.49 26.25 -4.71
C PRO A 197 -15.42 25.66 -3.80
N ILE A 198 -15.00 26.44 -2.81
CA ILE A 198 -14.23 26.00 -1.65
C ILE A 198 -15.21 25.34 -0.67
N THR A 199 -14.87 24.17 -0.15
CA THR A 199 -15.80 23.35 0.64
C THR A 199 -15.68 23.52 2.15
N CYS A 200 -14.66 24.24 2.60
CA CYS A 200 -14.41 24.50 4.01
C CYS A 200 -13.89 25.94 4.19
N ASP A 201 -14.24 26.60 5.29
CA ASP A 201 -13.78 27.94 5.58
C ASP A 201 -12.24 28.04 5.61
N ILE A 202 -11.72 29.06 4.99
CA ILE A 202 -10.32 29.48 5.09
C ILE A 202 -10.30 30.72 5.97
N SER A 203 -9.59 30.68 7.10
CA SER A 203 -9.45 31.81 8.00
C SER A 203 -8.01 31.99 8.45
N LYS A 204 -7.55 33.23 8.42
CA LYS A 204 -6.23 33.62 8.93
C LYS A 204 -6.03 33.20 10.38
N GLN A 205 -7.11 33.21 11.17
CA GLN A 205 -7.10 32.78 12.58
C GLN A 205 -6.57 31.33 12.71
N TRP A 206 -6.86 30.47 11.72
CA TRP A 206 -6.50 29.06 11.71
C TRP A 206 -5.35 28.72 10.76
N GLY A 207 -4.49 29.70 10.44
CA GLY A 207 -3.35 29.51 9.57
C GLY A 207 -3.55 29.89 8.11
N GLY A 208 -4.77 30.30 7.71
CA GLY A 208 -5.08 30.75 6.35
C GLY A 208 -4.92 29.65 5.31
N ALA A 209 -4.59 30.07 4.09
CA ALA A 209 -4.24 29.16 3.01
C ALA A 209 -3.21 29.77 2.05
N LYS A 210 -2.57 28.88 1.27
CA LYS A 210 -1.68 29.23 0.15
C LYS A 210 -2.29 28.76 -1.16
N ALA A 211 -2.19 29.58 -2.20
CA ALA A 211 -2.48 29.21 -3.56
C ALA A 211 -1.15 28.96 -4.29
N LEU A 212 -0.93 27.70 -4.65
CA LEU A 212 0.24 27.27 -5.42
C LEU A 212 -0.14 27.25 -6.89
N VAL A 213 0.43 28.12 -7.69
CA VAL A 213 0.29 28.09 -9.15
C VAL A 213 1.15 26.95 -9.67
N TYR A 214 0.59 25.99 -10.39
CA TYR A 214 1.32 24.80 -10.79
C TYR A 214 1.07 24.38 -12.24
N GLU A 215 1.98 23.60 -12.77
CA GLU A 215 1.85 22.82 -13.99
C GLU A 215 2.01 21.34 -13.69
N GLN A 216 1.24 20.53 -14.37
CA GLN A 216 1.36 19.06 -14.36
C GLN A 216 1.16 18.56 -15.79
N LYS A 217 2.21 18.06 -16.42
CA LYS A 217 2.18 17.57 -17.81
C LYS A 217 1.68 16.15 -17.91
N GLY A 218 1.93 15.36 -16.87
CA GLY A 218 1.54 13.97 -16.79
C GLY A 218 0.09 13.73 -16.40
N LEU A 219 -0.72 14.78 -16.16
CA LEU A 219 -2.15 14.63 -15.91
C LEU A 219 -2.86 14.20 -17.21
N ILE A 220 -3.62 13.09 -17.13
CA ILE A 220 -4.37 12.58 -18.28
C ILE A 220 -5.87 12.93 -18.15
N SER A 221 -6.56 12.93 -19.30
CA SER A 221 -7.99 13.23 -19.36
C SER A 221 -8.69 12.48 -20.47
N GLU A 222 -10.01 12.57 -20.53
CA GLU A 222 -10.85 11.98 -21.59
C GLU A 222 -10.69 10.45 -21.70
N CYS A 223 -10.51 9.77 -20.55
CA CYS A 223 -10.38 8.32 -20.51
C CYS A 223 -11.62 7.66 -19.94
N GLY A 224 -12.02 6.51 -20.50
CA GLY A 224 -13.22 5.85 -20.06
C GLY A 224 -13.18 4.32 -20.10
N VAL A 225 -14.00 3.71 -19.23
CA VAL A 225 -14.28 2.27 -19.21
C VAL A 225 -15.79 2.08 -19.34
N GLU A 226 -16.23 1.33 -20.35
CA GLU A 226 -17.65 1.32 -20.72
C GLU A 226 -18.18 -0.06 -21.11
N ASN A 227 -19.42 -0.35 -20.70
CA ASN A 227 -20.31 -1.37 -21.29
C ASN A 227 -19.73 -2.80 -21.26
N LEU A 228 -19.21 -3.21 -20.09
CA LEU A 228 -18.57 -4.52 -19.88
C LEU A 228 -18.72 -5.00 -18.44
N THR A 229 -18.30 -6.23 -18.18
CA THR A 229 -18.18 -6.79 -16.82
C THR A 229 -16.71 -7.00 -16.44
N LEU A 230 -16.33 -6.55 -15.26
CA LEU A 230 -15.06 -6.84 -14.61
C LEU A 230 -15.27 -7.90 -13.52
N LEU A 231 -14.45 -8.94 -13.52
CA LEU A 231 -14.55 -10.06 -12.58
C LEU A 231 -13.19 -10.35 -11.95
N SER A 232 -13.16 -10.40 -10.64
CA SER A 232 -12.01 -10.90 -9.89
C SER A 232 -12.17 -12.40 -9.65
N ASP A 233 -11.23 -13.18 -10.18
CA ASP A 233 -11.21 -14.64 -10.00
C ASP A 233 -10.60 -14.98 -8.63
N TYR A 234 -11.19 -15.87 -7.88
CA TYR A 234 -10.79 -16.22 -6.52
C TYR A 234 -10.79 -17.73 -6.28
N ASP A 235 -10.14 -18.19 -5.22
CA ASP A 235 -10.15 -19.59 -4.83
C ASP A 235 -11.50 -19.98 -4.20
N GLN A 236 -12.34 -20.66 -4.97
CA GLN A 236 -13.69 -21.07 -4.54
C GLN A 236 -13.67 -22.05 -3.35
N SER A 237 -12.54 -22.66 -3.04
CA SER A 237 -12.39 -23.47 -1.83
C SER A 237 -12.28 -22.64 -0.56
N LEU A 238 -11.99 -21.33 -0.69
CA LEU A 238 -11.86 -20.36 0.38
C LEU A 238 -12.93 -19.27 0.22
N PRO A 239 -14.09 -19.40 0.89
CA PRO A 239 -15.23 -18.49 0.69
C PRO A 239 -14.93 -17.00 0.98
N MET A 240 -13.86 -16.73 1.72
CA MET A 240 -13.41 -15.38 2.08
C MET A 240 -11.96 -15.16 1.60
N ASP A 241 -11.59 -15.75 0.46
CA ASP A 241 -10.28 -15.56 -0.14
C ASP A 241 -9.96 -14.07 -0.31
N GLU A 242 -8.72 -13.70 -0.07
CA GLU A 242 -8.22 -12.34 -0.29
C GLU A 242 -6.95 -12.33 -1.16
N SER A 243 -6.52 -13.49 -1.62
CA SER A 243 -5.37 -13.64 -2.52
C SER A 243 -5.79 -13.52 -3.98
N HIS A 244 -6.57 -12.48 -4.28
CA HIS A 244 -7.06 -12.18 -5.63
C HIS A 244 -7.16 -10.66 -5.84
N CYS A 245 -7.62 -10.21 -7.01
CA CYS A 245 -7.73 -8.79 -7.35
C CYS A 245 -8.74 -8.07 -6.43
N TRP A 246 -8.33 -6.94 -5.86
CA TRP A 246 -9.15 -6.19 -4.89
C TRP A 246 -10.01 -5.11 -5.54
N ASP A 247 -9.50 -4.42 -6.58
CA ASP A 247 -10.18 -3.26 -7.13
C ASP A 247 -10.51 -3.43 -8.62
N GLY A 248 -11.63 -2.90 -9.06
CA GLY A 248 -12.04 -2.94 -10.45
C GLY A 248 -11.35 -1.87 -11.30
N VAL A 249 -11.66 -0.60 -11.06
CA VAL A 249 -11.07 0.55 -11.73
C VAL A 249 -10.43 1.48 -10.72
N TYR A 250 -9.18 1.81 -10.94
CA TYR A 250 -8.38 2.71 -10.12
C TYR A 250 -8.02 3.97 -10.93
N VAL A 251 -8.38 5.16 -10.42
CA VAL A 251 -8.18 6.44 -11.10
C VAL A 251 -7.25 7.33 -10.29
N ALA A 252 -6.13 7.74 -10.89
CA ALA A 252 -5.13 8.60 -10.26
C ALA A 252 -4.46 9.54 -11.27
N ASP A 253 -4.10 10.75 -10.85
CA ASP A 253 -3.49 11.77 -11.71
C ASP A 253 -4.25 11.91 -13.04
N ALA A 254 -5.59 12.01 -12.94
CA ALA A 254 -6.51 12.04 -14.06
C ALA A 254 -7.65 13.01 -13.78
N GLU A 255 -8.18 13.61 -14.84
CA GLU A 255 -9.37 14.46 -14.80
C GLU A 255 -10.29 14.16 -15.99
N ASP A 256 -11.55 14.56 -15.89
CA ASP A 256 -12.52 14.37 -16.96
C ASP A 256 -12.53 12.93 -17.51
N CYS A 257 -12.62 11.95 -16.59
CA CYS A 257 -12.65 10.52 -16.92
C CYS A 257 -13.95 9.88 -16.39
N TRP A 258 -14.25 8.68 -16.86
CA TRP A 258 -15.50 8.02 -16.48
C TRP A 258 -15.41 6.50 -16.46
N ALA A 259 -16.34 5.89 -15.68
CA ALA A 259 -16.77 4.51 -15.83
C ALA A 259 -18.30 4.49 -15.94
N ARG A 260 -18.83 3.86 -16.98
CA ARG A 260 -20.28 3.79 -17.17
C ARG A 260 -20.74 2.44 -17.67
N MET A 261 -21.90 1.99 -17.16
CA MET A 261 -22.50 0.71 -17.53
C MET A 261 -21.51 -0.45 -17.34
N VAL A 262 -20.83 -0.49 -16.18
CA VAL A 262 -19.88 -1.53 -15.82
C VAL A 262 -20.44 -2.35 -14.66
N ASN A 263 -20.42 -3.67 -14.81
CA ASN A 263 -20.69 -4.59 -13.72
C ASN A 263 -19.37 -5.06 -13.10
N PHE A 264 -19.32 -5.09 -11.77
CA PHE A 264 -18.18 -5.52 -10.98
C PHE A 264 -18.56 -6.76 -10.18
N ARG A 265 -17.70 -7.78 -10.18
CA ARG A 265 -17.96 -9.04 -9.46
C ARG A 265 -16.77 -9.50 -8.66
N HIS A 266 -17.01 -9.88 -7.41
CA HIS A 266 -16.08 -10.55 -6.48
C HIS A 266 -14.92 -9.68 -5.97
N PHE A 267 -14.96 -8.35 -6.10
CA PHE A 267 -13.88 -7.50 -5.61
C PHE A 267 -13.84 -7.46 -4.08
N ALA A 268 -12.64 -7.64 -3.52
CA ALA A 268 -12.42 -7.62 -2.07
C ALA A 268 -12.40 -6.19 -1.51
N GLY A 269 -11.91 -5.23 -2.29
CA GLY A 269 -11.77 -3.82 -1.96
C GLY A 269 -12.88 -2.98 -2.56
N SER A 270 -12.68 -2.47 -3.75
CA SER A 270 -13.58 -1.50 -4.39
C SER A 270 -13.92 -1.86 -5.83
N ALA A 271 -15.14 -1.58 -6.25
CA ALA A 271 -15.49 -1.54 -7.66
C ALA A 271 -14.73 -0.39 -8.35
N VAL A 272 -14.74 0.80 -7.74
CA VAL A 272 -14.03 1.97 -8.23
C VAL A 272 -13.34 2.70 -7.09
N VAL A 273 -12.05 3.03 -7.29
CA VAL A 273 -11.26 3.88 -6.39
C VAL A 273 -10.85 5.15 -7.14
N VAL A 274 -11.28 6.30 -6.66
CA VAL A 274 -10.82 7.61 -7.17
C VAL A 274 -9.85 8.22 -6.16
N GLN A 275 -8.60 8.39 -6.57
CA GLN A 275 -7.54 8.90 -5.72
C GLN A 275 -7.58 10.42 -5.53
N LYS A 276 -6.87 10.93 -4.50
CA LYS A 276 -6.75 12.37 -4.21
C LYS A 276 -6.22 13.22 -5.37
N SER A 277 -5.45 12.60 -6.25
CA SER A 277 -4.87 13.24 -7.44
C SER A 277 -5.83 13.27 -8.63
N ALA A 278 -7.04 12.71 -8.51
CA ALA A 278 -8.04 12.68 -9.56
C ALA A 278 -9.21 13.63 -9.27
N GLN A 279 -9.80 14.18 -10.32
CA GLN A 279 -10.89 15.15 -10.22
C GLN A 279 -11.83 15.08 -11.43
N GLN A 280 -13.07 15.57 -11.25
CA GLN A 280 -14.05 15.65 -12.33
C GLN A 280 -14.34 14.26 -12.97
N ILE A 281 -14.53 13.26 -12.12
CA ILE A 281 -14.80 11.89 -12.54
C ILE A 281 -16.28 11.59 -12.44
N THR A 282 -16.85 10.93 -13.46
CA THR A 282 -18.23 10.41 -13.42
C THR A 282 -18.23 8.89 -13.42
N ILE A 283 -18.93 8.32 -12.45
CA ILE A 283 -19.22 6.88 -12.36
C ILE A 283 -20.75 6.76 -12.45
N GLU A 284 -21.25 6.16 -13.54
CA GLU A 284 -22.71 6.10 -13.78
C GLU A 284 -23.17 4.72 -14.26
N ASP A 285 -24.39 4.36 -13.84
CA ASP A 285 -25.06 3.13 -14.25
C ASP A 285 -24.20 1.87 -13.99
N CYS A 286 -23.45 1.88 -12.89
CA CYS A 286 -22.52 0.83 -12.48
C CYS A 286 -23.10 -0.03 -11.36
N GLN A 287 -22.75 -1.32 -11.36
CA GLN A 287 -23.25 -2.26 -10.36
C GLN A 287 -22.15 -3.14 -9.81
N SER A 288 -22.17 -3.41 -8.49
CA SER A 288 -21.23 -4.30 -7.83
C SER A 288 -21.94 -5.45 -7.13
N PHE A 289 -21.47 -6.67 -7.39
CA PHE A 289 -22.11 -7.91 -6.95
C PHE A 289 -21.15 -8.86 -6.25
N ALA A 290 -21.67 -9.55 -5.23
CA ALA A 290 -21.02 -10.69 -4.58
C ALA A 290 -19.55 -10.45 -4.23
N PRO A 291 -19.18 -9.41 -3.46
CA PRO A 291 -17.81 -9.18 -3.07
C PRO A 291 -17.26 -10.32 -2.22
N ILE A 292 -16.01 -10.72 -2.46
CA ILE A 292 -15.33 -11.82 -1.77
C ILE A 292 -14.18 -11.28 -0.94
N SER A 293 -14.29 -11.32 0.37
CA SER A 293 -13.26 -10.94 1.34
C SER A 293 -13.69 -11.30 2.74
N GLU A 294 -12.78 -11.18 3.70
CA GLU A 294 -13.12 -11.04 5.11
C GLU A 294 -14.05 -9.83 5.35
N LEU A 295 -14.78 -9.81 6.47
CA LEU A 295 -15.64 -8.70 6.85
C LEU A 295 -14.95 -7.81 7.88
N GLY A 296 -14.56 -6.61 7.46
CA GLY A 296 -14.00 -5.61 8.34
C GLY A 296 -12.87 -4.79 7.72
N GLY A 297 -12.47 -3.76 8.43
CA GLY A 297 -11.37 -2.88 8.02
C GLY A 297 -11.61 -2.17 6.70
N PHE A 298 -10.59 -2.12 5.89
CA PHE A 298 -10.57 -1.41 4.59
C PHE A 298 -11.18 -2.22 3.43
N ARG A 299 -11.92 -3.26 3.71
CA ARG A 299 -12.55 -4.14 2.72
C ARG A 299 -13.89 -3.60 2.26
N ARG A 300 -14.30 -3.98 1.07
CA ARG A 300 -15.65 -3.72 0.50
C ARG A 300 -16.07 -2.25 0.61
N ARG A 301 -15.17 -1.32 0.29
CA ARG A 301 -15.45 0.09 0.09
C ARG A 301 -15.84 0.31 -1.35
N THR A 302 -17.05 -0.09 -1.72
CA THR A 302 -17.44 -0.41 -3.09
C THR A 302 -17.19 0.73 -4.07
N PHE A 303 -17.75 1.91 -3.81
CA PHE A 303 -17.55 3.12 -4.62
C PHE A 303 -16.86 4.17 -3.75
N LEU A 304 -15.53 4.19 -3.83
CA LEU A 304 -14.67 5.01 -2.97
C LEU A 304 -14.10 6.21 -3.73
N THR A 305 -14.26 7.40 -3.14
CA THR A 305 -13.52 8.59 -3.58
C THR A 305 -12.69 9.20 -2.46
N MET A 306 -11.47 9.59 -2.79
CA MET A 306 -10.61 10.50 -2.04
C MET A 306 -10.32 11.76 -2.86
N GLY A 307 -10.81 11.82 -4.09
CA GLY A 307 -10.68 12.92 -5.03
C GLY A 307 -11.70 14.03 -4.80
N GLU A 308 -11.83 14.88 -5.79
CA GLU A 308 -12.74 16.02 -5.76
C GLU A 308 -13.52 16.19 -7.04
N LYS A 309 -14.70 16.83 -6.93
CA LYS A 309 -15.61 17.01 -8.06
C LYS A 309 -16.01 15.67 -8.71
N VAL A 310 -16.17 14.62 -7.88
CA VAL A 310 -16.55 13.28 -8.32
C VAL A 310 -18.05 13.10 -8.22
N LEU A 311 -18.65 12.54 -9.25
CA LEU A 311 -20.07 12.21 -9.34
C LEU A 311 -20.24 10.69 -9.47
N PHE A 312 -20.89 10.09 -8.48
CA PHE A 312 -21.45 8.75 -8.60
C PHE A 312 -22.96 8.90 -8.80
N GLN A 313 -23.46 8.41 -9.92
CA GLN A 313 -24.90 8.49 -10.16
C GLN A 313 -25.47 7.17 -10.66
N ARG A 314 -26.62 6.79 -10.09
CA ARG A 314 -27.28 5.54 -10.43
C ARG A 314 -26.33 4.35 -10.31
N CYS A 315 -25.68 4.24 -9.14
CA CYS A 315 -24.85 3.11 -8.81
C CYS A 315 -25.55 2.18 -7.83
N TYR A 316 -25.38 0.87 -8.03
CA TYR A 316 -25.96 -0.17 -7.20
C TYR A 316 -24.87 -1.07 -6.62
N SER A 317 -25.01 -1.47 -5.36
CA SER A 317 -24.06 -2.33 -4.67
C SER A 317 -24.78 -3.36 -3.79
N GLU A 318 -24.18 -4.55 -3.64
CA GLU A 318 -24.64 -5.59 -2.71
C GLU A 318 -23.53 -5.95 -1.71
N HIS A 319 -23.90 -6.14 -0.44
CA HIS A 319 -23.06 -6.70 0.62
C HIS A 319 -21.71 -5.97 0.84
N GLY A 320 -21.67 -4.69 0.60
CA GLY A 320 -20.50 -3.88 0.93
C GLY A 320 -20.40 -3.56 2.41
N ILE A 321 -19.24 -3.08 2.86
CA ILE A 321 -19.05 -2.54 4.21
C ILE A 321 -19.21 -1.02 4.20
N ASN A 322 -18.67 -0.37 3.18
CA ASN A 322 -18.87 1.06 2.96
C ASN A 322 -19.16 1.26 1.47
N ASP A 323 -20.42 1.06 1.08
CA ASP A 323 -20.79 1.01 -0.34
C ASP A 323 -20.56 2.31 -1.08
N PHE A 324 -20.92 3.45 -0.46
CA PHE A 324 -20.67 4.79 -1.00
C PHE A 324 -19.83 5.56 0.00
N ALA A 325 -18.53 5.68 -0.29
CA ALA A 325 -17.53 6.08 0.68
C ALA A 325 -16.71 7.28 0.22
N VAL A 326 -16.52 8.23 1.15
CA VAL A 326 -15.57 9.32 0.97
C VAL A 326 -14.44 9.16 1.97
N GLY A 327 -13.20 9.11 1.46
CA GLY A 327 -12.03 8.83 2.25
C GLY A 327 -11.38 10.06 2.88
N HIS A 328 -10.22 9.82 3.47
CA HIS A 328 -9.45 10.80 4.25
C HIS A 328 -9.15 12.09 3.47
N THR A 329 -9.55 13.24 4.02
CA THR A 329 -9.28 14.60 3.52
C THR A 329 -9.62 14.81 2.04
N ALA A 330 -10.63 14.10 1.51
CA ALA A 330 -11.15 14.37 0.18
C ALA A 330 -11.68 15.81 0.13
N PRO A 331 -11.11 16.69 -0.72
CA PRO A 331 -11.39 18.12 -0.56
C PRO A 331 -12.78 18.55 -1.06
N GLY A 332 -13.44 17.71 -1.90
CA GLY A 332 -14.77 17.98 -2.42
C GLY A 332 -14.87 19.20 -3.37
N PRO A 333 -16.10 19.53 -3.85
CA PRO A 333 -17.34 18.79 -3.58
C PRO A 333 -17.34 17.40 -4.22
N ASN A 334 -18.11 16.46 -3.62
CA ASN A 334 -18.34 15.13 -4.17
C ASN A 334 -19.84 14.80 -4.02
N ALA A 335 -20.43 14.08 -4.98
CA ALA A 335 -21.85 13.78 -4.99
C ALA A 335 -22.16 12.31 -5.30
N PHE A 336 -23.06 11.73 -4.52
CA PHE A 336 -23.71 10.46 -4.77
C PHE A 336 -25.19 10.75 -5.07
N VAL A 337 -25.61 10.44 -6.29
CA VAL A 337 -26.96 10.80 -6.78
C VAL A 337 -27.70 9.55 -7.19
N GLN A 338 -28.80 9.28 -6.50
CA GLN A 338 -29.62 8.10 -6.75
C GLN A 338 -28.80 6.79 -6.76
N CYS A 339 -28.10 6.53 -5.65
CA CYS A 339 -27.35 5.31 -5.43
C CYS A 339 -28.09 4.40 -4.44
N GLU A 340 -27.92 3.09 -4.59
CA GLU A 340 -28.61 2.10 -3.76
C GLU A 340 -27.64 0.99 -3.32
N SER A 341 -27.62 0.73 -2.01
CA SER A 341 -26.91 -0.38 -1.38
C SER A 341 -27.92 -1.38 -0.86
N PHE A 342 -27.73 -2.65 -1.16
CA PHE A 342 -28.57 -3.75 -0.73
C PHE A 342 -27.83 -4.63 0.29
N GLU A 343 -28.46 -4.89 1.43
CA GLU A 343 -27.91 -5.70 2.54
C GLU A 343 -26.48 -5.29 2.93
N SER A 344 -26.26 -4.01 3.17
CA SER A 344 -24.96 -3.46 3.56
C SER A 344 -24.51 -3.98 4.92
N PHE A 345 -23.21 -4.31 5.06
CA PHE A 345 -22.61 -4.76 6.33
C PHE A 345 -22.06 -3.61 7.20
N GLY A 346 -22.10 -2.38 6.71
CA GLY A 346 -21.63 -1.23 7.45
C GLY A 346 -22.06 0.09 6.81
N PRO A 347 -21.76 1.24 7.42
CA PRO A 347 -22.30 2.53 7.01
C PRO A 347 -21.68 3.06 5.74
N SER A 348 -22.47 3.79 4.95
CA SER A 348 -22.01 4.66 3.87
C SER A 348 -21.79 6.08 4.38
N GLY A 349 -20.97 6.90 3.69
CA GLY A 349 -20.73 8.30 4.03
C GLY A 349 -19.27 8.68 4.14
N ALA A 350 -18.97 9.60 5.04
CA ALA A 350 -17.61 10.01 5.32
C ALA A 350 -16.95 9.02 6.29
N ILE A 351 -16.15 8.10 5.73
CA ILE A 351 -15.62 6.95 6.47
C ILE A 351 -14.28 7.21 7.16
N SER A 352 -13.72 8.42 7.02
CA SER A 352 -12.43 8.79 7.60
C SER A 352 -12.43 10.27 8.00
N SER A 353 -11.25 10.90 8.11
CA SER A 353 -11.09 12.26 8.60
C SER A 353 -11.42 13.33 7.56
N TRP A 354 -12.16 14.33 7.95
CA TRP A 354 -12.30 15.67 7.37
C TRP A 354 -12.43 15.74 5.85
N ALA A 355 -13.48 15.17 5.30
CA ALA A 355 -13.84 15.24 3.89
C ALA A 355 -15.05 16.18 3.69
N PRO A 356 -14.87 17.50 3.53
CA PRO A 356 -15.96 18.46 3.47
C PRO A 356 -16.69 18.46 2.12
N GLY A 357 -17.96 18.90 2.12
CA GLY A 357 -18.72 19.14 0.90
C GLY A 357 -19.18 17.86 0.20
N ILE A 358 -19.81 16.96 0.92
CA ILE A 358 -20.37 15.72 0.40
C ILE A 358 -21.89 15.87 0.21
N LEU A 359 -22.42 15.39 -0.89
CA LEU A 359 -23.85 15.25 -1.15
C LEU A 359 -24.24 13.78 -1.25
N PHE A 360 -25.22 13.38 -0.43
CA PHE A 360 -26.02 12.18 -0.61
C PHE A 360 -27.41 12.58 -1.07
N ASP A 361 -27.73 12.41 -2.35
CA ASP A 361 -28.95 12.87 -3.00
C ASP A 361 -29.75 11.68 -3.49
N ILE A 362 -30.86 11.38 -2.84
CA ILE A 362 -31.72 10.21 -3.14
C ILE A 362 -30.92 8.88 -3.00
N VAL A 363 -30.10 8.77 -1.98
CA VAL A 363 -29.33 7.54 -1.70
C VAL A 363 -30.13 6.66 -0.76
N ASN A 364 -30.19 5.36 -1.07
CA ASN A 364 -30.84 4.35 -0.24
C ASN A 364 -29.82 3.33 0.27
N ILE A 365 -29.66 3.25 1.58
CA ILE A 365 -28.78 2.26 2.25
C ILE A 365 -29.66 1.25 3.00
N ASP A 366 -29.83 0.09 2.41
CA ASP A 366 -30.62 -1.00 3.01
C ASP A 366 -29.78 -1.72 4.07
N GLY A 367 -30.36 -1.83 5.25
CA GLY A 367 -29.79 -2.57 6.38
C GLY A 367 -28.73 -1.84 7.18
N ASN A 368 -28.33 -0.61 6.82
CA ASN A 368 -27.31 0.15 7.52
C ASN A 368 -27.50 1.67 7.45
N ASP A 369 -26.49 2.45 7.80
CA ASP A 369 -26.55 3.88 8.11
C ASP A 369 -25.91 4.76 7.04
N ILE A 370 -26.30 6.05 7.01
CA ILE A 370 -25.52 7.12 6.41
C ILE A 370 -24.89 7.93 7.52
N VAL A 371 -23.55 8.16 7.45
CA VAL A 371 -22.80 8.74 8.56
C VAL A 371 -22.03 10.01 8.21
N PHE A 372 -22.32 11.09 8.94
CA PHE A 372 -21.54 12.31 9.12
C PHE A 372 -21.33 12.48 10.63
N LYS A 373 -20.20 12.03 11.17
CA LYS A 373 -20.00 11.99 12.62
C LYS A 373 -18.57 12.29 13.04
N ASN A 374 -18.36 12.46 14.33
CA ASN A 374 -17.03 12.40 14.93
C ASN A 374 -16.71 10.94 15.27
N TRP A 375 -15.72 10.35 14.60
CA TRP A 375 -15.23 9.00 14.87
C TRP A 375 -14.34 8.94 16.12
N GLU A 376 -13.93 10.11 16.66
CA GLU A 376 -13.01 10.19 17.81
C GLU A 376 -11.81 9.27 17.64
N LEU A 377 -11.67 8.30 18.55
CA LEU A 377 -10.59 7.31 18.56
C LEU A 377 -10.74 6.23 17.47
N GLU A 378 -11.95 5.99 17.00
CA GLU A 378 -12.24 4.99 15.98
C GLU A 378 -11.47 5.26 14.69
N LYS A 379 -11.29 4.22 13.86
CA LYS A 379 -10.63 4.32 12.55
C LYS A 379 -9.26 5.02 12.62
N PHE A 380 -8.47 4.63 13.61
CA PHE A 380 -7.13 5.19 13.88
C PHE A 380 -7.12 6.66 14.31
N GLY A 381 -8.16 7.11 15.00
CA GLY A 381 -8.30 8.49 15.44
C GLY A 381 -8.76 9.40 14.30
N ALA A 382 -9.75 8.92 13.54
CA ALA A 382 -10.27 9.66 12.40
C ALA A 382 -10.87 11.00 12.80
N GLY A 383 -11.41 11.16 14.02
CA GLY A 383 -12.00 12.41 14.48
C GLY A 383 -13.21 12.81 13.63
N TRP A 384 -13.40 14.12 13.44
CA TRP A 384 -14.50 14.63 12.60
C TRP A 384 -14.39 14.17 11.16
N SER A 385 -15.43 13.51 10.65
CA SER A 385 -15.43 12.91 9.31
C SER A 385 -15.70 13.91 8.20
N THR A 386 -16.64 14.84 8.41
CA THR A 386 -17.06 15.81 7.39
C THR A 386 -17.73 17.04 7.98
N VAL A 387 -17.75 18.11 7.17
CA VAL A 387 -18.51 19.36 7.42
C VAL A 387 -19.04 19.89 6.09
N ASN A 388 -20.02 20.81 6.15
CA ASN A 388 -20.66 21.44 4.99
C ASN A 388 -21.21 20.41 3.99
N SER A 389 -21.73 19.31 4.52
CA SER A 389 -22.22 18.15 3.76
C SER A 389 -23.72 17.98 3.93
N THR A 390 -24.35 17.38 2.94
CA THR A 390 -25.81 17.30 2.85
C THR A 390 -26.29 15.89 2.56
N MET A 391 -27.27 15.42 3.31
CA MET A 391 -28.14 14.31 2.98
C MET A 391 -29.48 14.89 2.48
N TRP A 392 -29.86 14.58 1.25
CA TRP A 392 -31.07 15.09 0.62
C TRP A 392 -31.95 13.92 0.17
N GLN A 393 -33.16 13.83 0.69
CA GLN A 393 -34.14 12.79 0.36
C GLN A 393 -33.57 11.36 0.35
N SER A 394 -32.61 11.10 1.23
CA SER A 394 -31.94 9.82 1.35
C SER A 394 -32.58 8.96 2.42
N THR A 395 -32.44 7.64 2.30
CA THR A 395 -33.06 6.66 3.18
C THR A 395 -31.98 5.73 3.74
N ALA A 396 -32.01 5.50 5.05
CA ALA A 396 -31.11 4.55 5.73
C ALA A 396 -31.75 4.08 7.03
N ALA A 397 -31.23 3.04 7.66
CA ALA A 397 -31.65 2.62 8.98
C ALA A 397 -31.37 3.74 10.02
N GLY A 398 -30.16 4.28 10.04
CA GLY A 398 -29.78 5.45 10.83
C GLY A 398 -29.19 6.58 9.97
N LEU A 399 -29.53 7.81 10.36
CA LEU A 399 -29.03 9.03 9.74
C LEU A 399 -28.19 9.79 10.79
N TYR A 400 -26.88 9.59 10.73
CA TYR A 400 -25.93 10.24 11.66
C TYR A 400 -25.48 11.56 11.08
N CYS A 401 -26.05 12.66 11.55
CA CYS A 401 -25.72 14.00 11.08
C CYS A 401 -25.22 14.82 12.27
N TYR A 402 -23.91 14.78 12.52
CA TYR A 402 -23.25 15.55 13.55
C TYR A 402 -22.44 16.69 12.94
N GLN A 403 -22.30 17.79 13.66
CA GLN A 403 -21.48 18.94 13.25
C GLN A 403 -20.65 19.45 14.43
N PRO A 404 -19.41 19.96 14.21
CA PRO A 404 -18.55 20.42 15.29
C PRO A 404 -19.01 21.74 15.90
N ASP A 405 -19.64 22.62 15.12
CA ASP A 405 -20.14 23.91 15.51
C ASP A 405 -21.26 24.41 14.56
N THR A 406 -21.86 25.55 14.86
CA THR A 406 -22.94 26.13 14.08
C THR A 406 -22.51 26.81 12.79
N LEU A 407 -21.23 27.00 12.56
CA LEU A 407 -20.68 27.65 11.36
C LEU A 407 -20.34 26.61 10.28
N GLN A 408 -19.96 25.40 10.70
CA GLN A 408 -19.58 24.29 9.83
C GLN A 408 -20.67 23.24 9.89
N ARG A 409 -21.71 23.44 9.09
CA ARG A 409 -22.99 22.73 9.17
C ARG A 409 -22.99 21.44 8.36
N ASN A 410 -23.59 20.42 8.92
CA ASN A 410 -24.05 19.24 8.17
C ASN A 410 -25.58 19.23 8.21
N VAL A 411 -26.20 18.90 7.04
CA VAL A 411 -27.64 19.03 6.84
C VAL A 411 -28.24 17.69 6.44
N SER A 412 -29.38 17.34 7.03
CA SER A 412 -30.24 16.24 6.60
C SER A 412 -31.64 16.78 6.33
N TYR A 413 -32.08 16.68 5.07
CA TYR A 413 -33.33 17.29 4.63
C TYR A 413 -34.17 16.32 3.81
N GLY A 414 -35.42 16.12 4.17
CA GLY A 414 -36.35 15.21 3.51
C GLY A 414 -35.94 13.73 3.61
N CYS A 415 -35.11 13.37 4.58
CA CYS A 415 -34.55 12.01 4.70
C CYS A 415 -35.42 11.12 5.59
N TRP A 416 -35.27 9.81 5.40
CA TRP A 416 -36.03 8.78 6.11
C TRP A 416 -35.08 7.82 6.84
N GLY A 417 -35.24 7.72 8.18
CA GLY A 417 -34.43 6.88 9.04
C GLY A 417 -34.42 7.36 10.49
N GLN A 418 -33.73 6.63 11.35
CA GLN A 418 -33.55 7.03 12.73
C GLN A 418 -32.52 8.18 12.79
N ILE A 419 -32.91 9.29 13.42
CA ILE A 419 -32.11 10.52 13.45
C ILE A 419 -31.12 10.47 14.63
N HIS A 420 -29.85 10.75 14.35
CA HIS A 420 -28.78 10.86 15.33
C HIS A 420 -27.92 12.10 15.08
N GLY A 421 -27.64 12.85 16.12
CA GLY A 421 -26.68 13.96 16.08
C GLY A 421 -27.30 15.36 16.26
N ASN A 422 -26.42 16.35 16.20
CA ASN A 422 -26.70 17.78 16.41
C ASN A 422 -26.66 18.59 15.12
N GLY A 423 -26.72 17.95 13.96
CA GLY A 423 -26.77 18.60 12.65
C GLY A 423 -28.09 19.35 12.42
N ASP A 424 -28.18 20.01 11.29
CA ASP A 424 -29.40 20.70 10.88
C ASP A 424 -30.36 19.72 10.18
N TYR A 425 -31.53 19.54 10.74
CA TYR A 425 -32.58 18.69 10.23
C TYR A 425 -33.77 19.50 9.73
N GLY A 426 -34.30 19.14 8.55
CA GLY A 426 -35.48 19.78 8.01
C GLY A 426 -36.37 18.81 7.26
N GLN A 427 -37.69 18.93 7.47
CA GLN A 427 -38.74 18.15 6.78
C GLN A 427 -38.43 16.63 6.73
N MET A 428 -38.00 16.09 7.89
CA MET A 428 -37.67 14.67 7.99
C MET A 428 -38.91 13.80 7.84
N ASN A 429 -38.75 12.61 7.20
CA ASN A 429 -39.83 11.70 6.85
C ASN A 429 -40.91 12.33 5.94
N GLU A 430 -40.53 13.30 5.12
CA GLU A 430 -41.37 13.96 4.13
C GLU A 430 -40.60 14.08 2.81
N HIS A 431 -41.36 14.01 1.72
CA HIS A 431 -40.79 14.30 0.41
C HIS A 431 -40.71 15.80 0.18
N VAL A 432 -39.58 16.28 -0.27
CA VAL A 432 -39.30 17.69 -0.47
C VAL A 432 -39.04 18.02 -1.92
N GLN A 433 -39.18 19.30 -2.26
CA GLN A 433 -38.80 19.83 -3.57
C GLN A 433 -37.57 20.73 -3.42
N PRO A 434 -36.65 20.68 -4.37
CA PRO A 434 -36.65 19.82 -5.60
C PRO A 434 -36.46 18.35 -5.27
N TYR A 435 -36.89 17.46 -6.13
CA TYR A 435 -36.76 16.01 -5.97
C TYR A 435 -35.28 15.60 -5.85
N SER A 436 -34.40 16.10 -6.74
CA SER A 436 -32.95 16.00 -6.62
C SER A 436 -32.33 17.38 -6.42
N LEU A 437 -31.54 17.53 -5.37
CA LEU A 437 -30.79 18.75 -5.11
C LEU A 437 -29.73 18.97 -6.19
N PHE A 438 -28.98 17.93 -6.55
CA PHE A 438 -27.94 17.98 -7.58
C PHE A 438 -28.50 18.42 -8.94
N ALA A 439 -29.55 17.75 -9.39
CA ALA A 439 -30.16 18.06 -10.69
C ALA A 439 -30.70 19.50 -10.75
N ASN A 440 -31.30 19.97 -9.67
CA ASN A 440 -31.82 21.34 -9.59
C ASN A 440 -30.70 22.39 -9.58
N GLN A 441 -29.62 22.16 -8.81
CA GLN A 441 -28.45 23.05 -8.80
C GLN A 441 -27.80 23.09 -10.19
N LEU A 442 -27.65 21.92 -10.83
CA LEU A 442 -27.05 21.81 -12.16
C LEU A 442 -27.89 22.56 -13.20
N GLU A 443 -29.22 22.36 -13.19
CA GLU A 443 -30.14 23.05 -14.11
C GLU A 443 -30.06 24.56 -13.94
N LYS A 444 -30.13 25.07 -12.71
CA LYS A 444 -29.99 26.52 -12.42
C LYS A 444 -28.67 27.07 -12.93
N ARG A 445 -27.55 26.38 -12.66
CA ARG A 445 -26.23 26.81 -13.09
C ARG A 445 -26.07 26.81 -14.61
N LEU A 446 -26.50 25.75 -15.28
CA LEU A 446 -26.43 25.66 -16.74
C LEU A 446 -27.32 26.71 -17.42
N THR A 447 -28.53 26.93 -16.92
CA THR A 447 -29.46 27.94 -17.48
C THR A 447 -28.92 29.36 -17.33
N ALA A 448 -28.17 29.63 -16.23
CA ALA A 448 -27.53 30.94 -16.01
C ALA A 448 -26.29 31.17 -16.86
N THR A 449 -25.58 30.12 -17.28
CA THR A 449 -24.27 30.21 -17.93
C THR A 449 -24.26 29.84 -19.40
N ARG A 450 -25.32 29.17 -19.91
CA ARG A 450 -25.41 28.63 -21.27
C ARG A 450 -26.79 28.87 -21.91
N HIS A 451 -26.78 29.01 -23.24
CA HIS A 451 -27.98 29.11 -24.04
C HIS A 451 -27.89 28.14 -25.24
N ASP A 452 -27.26 26.97 -25.09
CA ASP A 452 -27.06 26.02 -26.18
C ASP A 452 -27.89 24.73 -26.02
N THR A 453 -28.02 23.97 -27.11
CA THR A 453 -28.78 22.70 -27.17
C THR A 453 -28.17 21.54 -26.37
N LYS A 454 -26.96 21.70 -25.83
CA LYS A 454 -26.28 20.66 -25.02
C LYS A 454 -26.90 20.51 -23.64
N ILE A 455 -27.65 21.53 -23.17
CA ILE A 455 -28.32 21.48 -21.85
C ILE A 455 -29.24 20.26 -21.76
N ASP A 456 -30.02 19.99 -22.81
CA ASP A 456 -31.00 18.88 -22.83
C ASP A 456 -30.29 17.52 -22.80
N VAL A 457 -29.14 17.39 -23.46
CA VAL A 457 -28.33 16.15 -23.43
C VAL A 457 -27.77 15.93 -22.05
N ILE A 458 -27.24 16.97 -21.39
CA ILE A 458 -26.70 16.91 -20.03
C ILE A 458 -27.83 16.56 -19.03
N LYS A 459 -29.01 17.19 -19.17
CA LYS A 459 -30.18 16.87 -18.35
C LYS A 459 -30.61 15.42 -18.50
N LYS A 460 -30.56 14.88 -19.73
CA LYS A 460 -30.86 13.47 -19.99
C LYS A 460 -29.86 12.56 -19.31
N GLN A 461 -28.57 12.88 -19.37
CA GLN A 461 -27.50 12.11 -18.73
C GLN A 461 -27.60 12.14 -17.19
N CYS A 462 -27.86 13.31 -16.62
CA CYS A 462 -27.99 13.49 -15.16
C CYS A 462 -29.42 13.21 -14.64
N ARG A 463 -30.26 12.58 -15.44
CA ARG A 463 -31.63 12.27 -15.07
C ARG A 463 -31.68 11.29 -13.89
N VAL A 464 -32.53 11.59 -12.93
CA VAL A 464 -32.92 10.68 -11.86
C VAL A 464 -34.23 9.98 -12.17
N LEU A 465 -34.38 8.75 -11.71
CA LEU A 465 -35.61 7.99 -11.76
C LEU A 465 -36.60 8.58 -10.74
N GLU A 466 -37.57 9.33 -11.19
CA GLU A 466 -38.57 9.91 -10.33
C GLU A 466 -39.49 8.83 -9.77
N ARG A 467 -39.73 8.87 -8.49
CA ARG A 467 -40.75 8.08 -7.80
C ARG A 467 -41.88 9.01 -7.42
N ASN A 468 -43.12 8.51 -7.45
CA ASN A 468 -44.23 9.30 -6.98
C ASN A 468 -44.12 9.55 -5.48
N THR A 469 -44.07 10.81 -5.09
CA THR A 469 -43.61 11.27 -3.77
C THR A 469 -44.67 11.99 -2.96
N ASN A 470 -45.94 11.70 -3.18
CA ASN A 470 -47.03 12.32 -2.43
C ASN A 470 -47.20 11.77 -0.99
N ALA A 471 -46.17 11.25 -0.39
CA ALA A 471 -46.22 10.70 0.96
C ALA A 471 -46.04 11.80 2.02
N SER A 472 -46.97 11.87 2.97
CA SER A 472 -46.87 12.66 4.19
C SER A 472 -46.51 11.77 5.37
N SER A 473 -45.75 12.29 6.35
CA SER A 473 -45.42 11.58 7.58
C SER A 473 -46.65 11.27 8.45
N SER A 474 -47.76 11.95 8.22
CA SER A 474 -49.05 11.77 8.92
C SER A 474 -50.20 11.74 7.94
N PRO A 475 -50.27 10.73 7.05
CA PRO A 475 -51.32 10.69 6.02
C PRO A 475 -52.69 10.45 6.66
N THR A 476 -53.74 11.02 6.04
CA THR A 476 -55.12 10.58 6.33
C THR A 476 -55.28 9.12 5.88
N ILE A 477 -56.33 8.46 6.37
CA ILE A 477 -56.60 7.07 5.99
C ILE A 477 -56.71 6.92 4.46
N GLU A 478 -57.41 7.86 3.80
CA GLU A 478 -57.56 7.85 2.34
C GLU A 478 -56.20 7.99 1.63
N VAL A 479 -55.34 8.87 2.09
CA VAL A 479 -53.99 9.06 1.54
C VAL A 479 -53.15 7.81 1.81
N ALA A 480 -53.22 7.21 3.00
CA ALA A 480 -52.51 5.99 3.33
C ALA A 480 -52.96 4.80 2.45
N MET A 481 -54.25 4.65 2.18
CA MET A 481 -54.79 3.65 1.26
C MET A 481 -54.30 3.89 -0.16
N GLN A 482 -54.34 5.14 -0.63
CA GLN A 482 -53.82 5.49 -1.95
C GLN A 482 -52.30 5.22 -2.07
N MET A 483 -51.53 5.50 -1.04
CA MET A 483 -50.09 5.15 -0.98
C MET A 483 -49.87 3.63 -1.04
N ALA A 484 -50.74 2.83 -0.35
CA ALA A 484 -50.67 1.39 -0.42
C ALA A 484 -50.98 0.85 -1.83
N GLU A 485 -52.01 1.39 -2.47
CA GLU A 485 -52.34 1.06 -3.87
C GLU A 485 -51.19 1.43 -4.83
N GLU A 486 -50.60 2.62 -4.65
CA GLU A 486 -49.45 3.05 -5.43
C GLU A 486 -48.22 2.15 -5.20
N ALA A 487 -47.97 1.70 -3.95
CA ALA A 487 -46.88 0.81 -3.62
C ALA A 487 -47.03 -0.58 -4.25
N LEU A 488 -48.24 -1.03 -4.49
CA LEU A 488 -48.53 -2.31 -5.16
C LEU A 488 -48.35 -2.27 -6.68
N LYS A 489 -48.24 -1.09 -7.29
CA LYS A 489 -48.00 -1.00 -8.72
C LYS A 489 -46.58 -1.45 -9.08
N PRO A 490 -46.41 -2.29 -10.09
CA PRO A 490 -45.07 -2.69 -10.54
C PRO A 490 -44.21 -1.45 -10.89
N ARG A 491 -43.05 -1.33 -10.22
CA ARG A 491 -42.10 -0.25 -10.47
C ARG A 491 -40.74 -0.84 -10.72
N LEU A 492 -39.96 -0.22 -11.59
CA LEU A 492 -38.56 -0.57 -11.76
C LEU A 492 -37.79 -0.19 -10.47
N THR A 493 -37.06 -1.14 -9.93
CA THR A 493 -36.02 -0.83 -8.95
C THR A 493 -34.85 -0.10 -9.66
N LEU A 494 -33.98 0.56 -8.91
CA LEU A 494 -32.81 1.18 -9.52
C LEU A 494 -31.96 0.15 -10.30
N ARG A 495 -31.76 -1.04 -9.74
CA ARG A 495 -31.08 -2.17 -10.39
C ARG A 495 -31.74 -2.52 -11.73
N GLN A 496 -33.05 -2.76 -11.74
CA GLN A 496 -33.80 -3.08 -12.98
C GLN A 496 -33.71 -1.96 -14.01
N TRP A 497 -33.74 -0.70 -13.55
CA TRP A 497 -33.61 0.45 -14.44
C TRP A 497 -32.20 0.51 -15.06
N ILE A 498 -31.16 0.31 -14.28
CA ILE A 498 -29.77 0.21 -14.78
C ILE A 498 -29.64 -0.96 -15.76
N ASP A 499 -30.24 -2.14 -15.44
CA ASP A 499 -30.21 -3.32 -16.32
C ASP A 499 -30.92 -3.09 -17.65
N SER A 500 -32.01 -2.30 -17.63
CA SER A 500 -32.78 -1.96 -18.84
C SER A 500 -32.12 -0.86 -19.70
N ALA A 501 -31.13 -0.12 -19.12
CA ALA A 501 -30.46 0.95 -19.83
C ALA A 501 -29.69 0.42 -21.05
N ARG A 502 -29.85 1.09 -22.19
CA ARG A 502 -29.14 0.74 -23.43
C ARG A 502 -27.90 1.63 -23.58
N PHE A 503 -26.81 1.03 -23.93
CA PHE A 503 -25.60 1.76 -24.28
C PHE A 503 -25.81 2.47 -25.65
N GLU A 504 -25.65 3.78 -25.68
CA GLU A 504 -25.82 4.60 -26.88
C GLU A 504 -24.53 4.81 -27.70
N GLY A 505 -23.39 4.21 -27.26
CA GLY A 505 -22.11 4.34 -27.95
C GLY A 505 -21.99 3.40 -29.15
N ASP A 506 -21.00 3.68 -30.01
CA ASP A 506 -20.68 2.82 -31.16
C ASP A 506 -20.05 1.48 -30.67
N THR A 507 -20.70 0.38 -31.04
CA THR A 507 -20.23 -0.99 -30.78
C THR A 507 -20.02 -1.75 -32.10
N THR A 508 -19.86 -1.04 -33.22
CA THR A 508 -19.59 -1.66 -34.52
C THR A 508 -18.13 -2.11 -34.57
N PRO A 509 -17.86 -3.40 -34.83
CA PRO A 509 -16.48 -3.88 -34.98
C PRO A 509 -15.77 -3.16 -36.12
N SER A 510 -14.60 -2.63 -35.84
CA SER A 510 -13.68 -2.07 -36.83
C SER A 510 -12.65 -3.09 -37.27
N HIS A 511 -11.48 -2.66 -37.72
CA HIS A 511 -10.39 -3.56 -38.08
C HIS A 511 -9.92 -4.40 -36.87
N PRO A 512 -9.85 -5.74 -36.99
CA PRO A 512 -9.34 -6.58 -35.92
C PRO A 512 -7.91 -6.21 -35.55
N PHE A 513 -7.65 -6.04 -34.27
CA PHE A 513 -6.29 -5.88 -33.77
C PHE A 513 -5.58 -7.22 -33.72
N THR A 514 -4.45 -7.32 -34.38
CA THR A 514 -3.59 -8.51 -34.32
C THR A 514 -2.25 -8.10 -33.72
N LEU A 515 -1.83 -8.77 -32.68
CA LEU A 515 -0.48 -8.61 -32.16
C LEU A 515 0.51 -9.07 -33.25
N VAL A 516 1.30 -8.14 -33.77
CA VAL A 516 2.51 -8.52 -34.49
C VAL A 516 3.44 -9.12 -33.44
N PRO A 517 3.84 -10.39 -33.54
CA PRO A 517 4.76 -10.96 -32.58
C PRO A 517 5.97 -10.02 -32.44
N PRO A 518 6.40 -9.65 -31.25
CA PRO A 518 7.65 -8.92 -31.12
C PRO A 518 8.72 -9.77 -31.80
N HIS A 519 9.61 -9.13 -32.54
CA HIS A 519 10.80 -9.79 -33.09
C HIS A 519 11.38 -10.70 -32.03
N PRO A 520 11.90 -11.89 -32.41
CA PRO A 520 12.36 -12.89 -31.45
C PRO A 520 13.14 -12.19 -30.36
N ARG A 521 12.65 -12.34 -29.11
CA ARG A 521 13.29 -11.74 -27.95
C ARG A 521 14.77 -12.05 -28.04
N THR A 522 15.60 -11.03 -27.85
CA THR A 522 17.00 -11.24 -27.49
C THR A 522 17.07 -12.42 -26.52
N PRO A 523 17.96 -13.37 -26.71
CA PRO A 523 18.07 -14.54 -25.85
C PRO A 523 18.03 -14.04 -24.40
N VAL A 524 17.19 -14.67 -23.57
CA VAL A 524 17.19 -14.43 -22.14
C VAL A 524 18.63 -14.54 -21.71
N PRO A 525 19.26 -13.52 -21.10
CA PRO A 525 20.63 -13.65 -20.64
C PRO A 525 20.71 -14.88 -19.75
N PRO A 526 21.82 -15.65 -19.83
CA PRO A 526 21.98 -16.83 -18.99
C PRO A 526 21.71 -16.42 -17.52
N HIS A 527 21.01 -17.28 -16.78
CA HIS A 527 20.69 -17.03 -15.38
C HIS A 527 21.94 -16.54 -14.65
N SER A 528 21.81 -15.47 -13.87
CA SER A 528 22.90 -14.94 -13.07
C SER A 528 23.39 -16.00 -12.09
N VAL A 529 24.70 -16.19 -12.02
CA VAL A 529 25.30 -17.20 -11.15
C VAL A 529 25.60 -16.58 -9.79
N TYR A 530 24.80 -16.92 -8.81
CA TYR A 530 25.07 -16.64 -7.39
C TYR A 530 25.85 -17.81 -6.81
N ALA A 531 26.96 -17.53 -6.14
CA ALA A 531 27.83 -18.57 -5.63
C ALA A 531 28.71 -18.09 -4.46
N LEU A 532 29.10 -19.05 -3.63
CA LEU A 532 30.21 -18.85 -2.70
C LEU A 532 31.54 -19.08 -3.44
N ARG A 533 32.39 -18.07 -3.45
CA ARG A 533 33.71 -18.14 -4.06
C ARG A 533 34.77 -17.62 -3.11
N ASN A 534 35.70 -18.46 -2.72
CA ASN A 534 36.75 -18.11 -1.73
C ASN A 534 36.21 -17.56 -0.41
N GLY A 535 34.97 -17.97 -0.02
CA GLY A 535 34.26 -17.44 1.14
C GLY A 535 33.65 -16.05 0.94
N TRP A 536 33.53 -15.60 -0.30
CA TRP A 536 32.74 -14.44 -0.68
C TRP A 536 31.40 -14.85 -1.25
N LEU A 537 30.35 -14.15 -0.91
CA LEU A 537 29.10 -14.25 -1.65
C LEU A 537 29.21 -13.40 -2.92
N THR A 538 29.06 -14.04 -4.08
CA THR A 538 29.32 -13.41 -5.38
C THR A 538 28.12 -13.56 -6.32
N LYS A 539 28.00 -12.58 -7.23
CA LYS A 539 27.16 -12.70 -8.42
C LYS A 539 28.03 -12.50 -9.66
N ASP A 540 27.98 -13.46 -10.58
CA ASP A 540 28.78 -13.44 -11.84
C ASP A 540 30.29 -13.21 -11.56
N GLY A 541 30.77 -13.74 -10.45
CA GLY A 541 32.15 -13.66 -9.99
C GLY A 541 32.54 -12.36 -9.28
N ALA A 542 31.67 -11.40 -9.12
CA ALA A 542 31.91 -10.17 -8.35
C ALA A 542 31.33 -10.28 -6.93
N VAL A 543 32.07 -9.77 -5.94
CA VAL A 543 31.59 -9.73 -4.54
C VAL A 543 30.34 -8.88 -4.45
N LEU A 544 29.33 -9.38 -3.76
CA LEU A 544 28.10 -8.63 -3.47
C LEU A 544 28.36 -7.66 -2.31
N VAL A 545 28.18 -6.38 -2.57
CA VAL A 545 28.34 -5.27 -1.61
C VAL A 545 27.09 -4.38 -1.63
N GLY A 546 26.76 -3.81 -0.49
CA GLY A 546 25.62 -2.89 -0.33
C GLY A 546 24.95 -3.02 1.03
N GLY A 547 24.06 -2.07 1.31
CA GLY A 547 23.34 -1.99 2.57
C GLY A 547 22.24 -3.03 2.73
N LYS A 548 21.73 -3.15 3.94
CA LYS A 548 20.56 -3.97 4.31
C LYS A 548 19.38 -3.05 4.57
N HIS A 549 18.23 -3.38 4.01
CA HIS A 549 16.93 -2.81 4.38
C HIS A 549 16.10 -3.90 5.05
N GLN A 550 15.50 -3.54 6.17
CA GLN A 550 14.67 -4.45 6.95
C GLN A 550 13.21 -4.03 6.84
N THR A 551 12.28 -5.00 6.81
CA THR A 551 10.85 -4.70 6.86
C THR A 551 10.56 -3.69 7.97
N PRO A 552 10.09 -2.48 7.64
CA PRO A 552 9.94 -1.41 8.63
C PRO A 552 8.68 -1.60 9.45
N TRP A 553 8.68 -1.02 10.65
CA TRP A 553 7.46 -0.91 11.44
C TRP A 553 6.49 0.07 10.79
N TRP A 554 5.20 -0.22 10.94
CA TRP A 554 4.11 0.62 10.45
C TRP A 554 3.22 1.09 11.60
N ASN A 555 2.79 2.33 11.59
CA ASN A 555 1.95 2.90 12.64
C ASN A 555 0.45 2.89 12.34
N GLY A 556 0.03 2.30 11.22
CA GLY A 556 -1.36 2.23 10.79
C GLY A 556 -1.97 3.54 10.27
N ARG A 557 -1.22 4.64 10.27
CA ARG A 557 -1.74 5.94 9.82
C ARG A 557 -1.70 6.06 8.31
N THR A 558 -2.82 6.52 7.74
CA THR A 558 -2.99 6.76 6.30
C THR A 558 -3.04 8.25 5.95
N THR A 559 -2.61 9.13 6.87
CA THR A 559 -2.48 10.56 6.57
C THR A 559 -1.35 10.81 5.58
N ASP A 560 -1.45 11.85 4.75
CA ASP A 560 -0.43 12.18 3.76
C ASP A 560 0.97 12.36 4.41
N ALA A 561 1.01 12.99 5.59
CA ALA A 561 2.25 13.17 6.34
C ALA A 561 2.86 11.86 6.85
N ALA A 562 2.04 10.88 7.23
CA ALA A 562 2.51 9.56 7.65
C ALA A 562 2.97 8.72 6.45
N MET A 563 2.21 8.75 5.35
CA MET A 563 2.54 8.06 4.11
C MET A 563 3.85 8.57 3.50
N ALA A 564 4.05 9.88 3.46
CA ALA A 564 5.28 10.49 2.96
C ALA A 564 6.55 10.11 3.74
N LYS A 565 6.39 9.68 5.00
CA LYS A 565 7.49 9.23 5.87
C LYS A 565 7.63 7.71 5.93
N ALA A 566 6.70 6.97 5.33
CA ALA A 566 6.72 5.52 5.36
C ALA A 566 7.93 4.99 4.57
N LYS A 567 8.67 4.09 5.21
CA LYS A 567 9.73 3.35 4.51
C LYS A 567 9.10 2.26 3.66
N TYR A 568 9.70 1.97 2.51
CA TYR A 568 9.19 0.93 1.62
C TYR A 568 9.21 -0.48 2.24
N ALA A 569 8.24 -1.30 1.85
CA ALA A 569 8.05 -2.66 2.33
C ALA A 569 7.51 -3.58 1.23
N LEU A 570 7.81 -4.88 1.31
CA LEU A 570 7.33 -5.84 0.31
C LEU A 570 5.92 -6.35 0.60
N THR A 571 5.60 -6.63 1.85
CA THR A 571 4.36 -7.32 2.26
C THR A 571 3.40 -6.45 3.07
N ARG A 572 3.61 -5.12 3.08
CA ARG A 572 2.62 -4.18 3.58
C ARG A 572 1.54 -3.99 2.52
N PHE A 573 0.29 -4.07 2.94
CA PHE A 573 -0.87 -3.88 2.09
C PHE A 573 -1.89 -2.97 2.76
N VAL A 574 -2.16 -1.83 2.14
CA VAL A 574 -3.17 -0.87 2.58
C VAL A 574 -4.10 -0.62 1.39
N PRO A 575 -5.30 -1.21 1.40
CA PRO A 575 -6.23 -1.10 0.28
C PRO A 575 -6.57 0.34 -0.08
N GLY A 576 -6.55 0.66 -1.36
CA GLY A 576 -6.82 2.02 -1.88
C GLY A 576 -5.67 3.02 -1.72
N TYR A 577 -4.50 2.60 -1.21
CA TYR A 577 -3.32 3.46 -0.99
C TYR A 577 -2.09 2.93 -1.73
N GLU A 578 -2.23 2.64 -2.99
CA GLU A 578 -1.10 2.25 -3.83
C GLU A 578 -0.15 3.44 -4.08
N GLU A 579 1.16 3.18 -4.08
CA GLU A 579 2.25 4.16 -4.31
C GLU A 579 2.36 5.33 -3.32
N THR A 580 1.53 5.39 -2.33
CA THR A 580 1.54 6.50 -1.36
C THR A 580 2.21 6.17 -0.04
N GLY A 581 3.05 5.12 -0.01
CA GLY A 581 3.63 4.55 1.21
C GLY A 581 2.71 3.55 1.93
N GLY A 582 1.56 3.23 1.35
CA GLY A 582 0.65 2.19 1.83
C GLY A 582 1.01 0.83 1.25
N THR A 583 0.70 0.59 -0.01
CA THR A 583 1.12 -0.60 -0.76
C THR A 583 2.16 -0.18 -1.80
N ASP A 584 3.41 -0.56 -1.59
CA ASP A 584 4.50 -0.15 -2.48
C ASP A 584 4.50 -0.96 -3.78
N ARG A 585 4.68 -0.32 -4.92
CA ARG A 585 4.97 -1.02 -6.19
C ARG A 585 6.37 -1.60 -6.15
N LEU A 586 6.52 -2.85 -6.54
CA LEU A 586 7.82 -3.55 -6.50
C LEU A 586 8.89 -2.84 -7.32
N ASP A 587 8.54 -2.30 -8.49
CA ASP A 587 9.47 -1.57 -9.33
C ASP A 587 9.98 -0.29 -8.63
N SER A 588 9.11 0.41 -7.90
CA SER A 588 9.50 1.57 -7.09
C SER A 588 10.42 1.17 -5.93
N VAL A 589 10.15 0.04 -5.27
CA VAL A 589 11.02 -0.51 -4.22
C VAL A 589 12.41 -0.83 -4.78
N ILE A 590 12.47 -1.50 -5.93
CA ILE A 590 13.72 -1.87 -6.60
C ILE A 590 14.54 -0.62 -6.95
N VAL A 591 13.91 0.40 -7.54
CA VAL A 591 14.57 1.67 -7.86
C VAL A 591 15.08 2.38 -6.60
N GLN A 592 14.32 2.36 -5.51
CA GLN A 592 14.77 2.94 -4.24
C GLN A 592 15.95 2.17 -3.65
N MET A 593 15.93 0.84 -3.66
CA MET A 593 17.06 0.01 -3.24
C MET A 593 18.33 0.32 -4.02
N GLN A 594 18.24 0.41 -5.35
CA GLN A 594 19.37 0.77 -6.20
C GLN A 594 19.91 2.17 -5.88
N ARG A 595 19.03 3.18 -5.74
CA ARG A 595 19.42 4.56 -5.42
C ARG A 595 20.07 4.71 -4.05
N SER A 596 19.68 3.88 -3.08
CA SER A 596 20.23 3.90 -1.71
C SER A 596 21.37 2.90 -1.51
N HIS A 597 21.89 2.28 -2.58
CA HIS A 597 22.90 1.21 -2.49
C HIS A 597 22.50 0.09 -1.52
N THR A 598 21.23 -0.23 -1.45
CA THR A 598 20.72 -1.35 -0.67
C THR A 598 20.80 -2.61 -1.50
N LEU A 599 21.56 -3.59 -1.05
CA LEU A 599 21.72 -4.89 -1.67
C LEU A 599 20.68 -5.90 -1.22
N LEU A 600 20.41 -5.91 0.09
CA LEU A 600 19.70 -6.98 0.77
C LEU A 600 18.39 -6.46 1.35
N PHE A 601 17.27 -7.05 0.94
CA PHE A 601 15.99 -6.85 1.62
C PHE A 601 15.79 -7.98 2.64
N SER A 602 15.82 -7.64 3.93
CA SER A 602 15.57 -8.58 5.03
C SER A 602 14.07 -8.59 5.33
N GLN A 603 13.40 -9.64 4.87
CA GLN A 603 11.96 -9.80 4.96
C GLN A 603 11.57 -10.57 6.21
N ASN A 604 10.78 -9.97 7.07
CA ASN A 604 10.07 -10.60 8.17
C ASN A 604 8.55 -10.36 8.04
N TYR A 605 7.76 -10.89 8.97
CA TYR A 605 6.30 -10.75 8.94
C TYR A 605 5.80 -9.31 9.04
N GLY A 606 6.70 -8.37 9.37
CA GLY A 606 6.36 -6.99 9.66
C GLY A 606 5.63 -6.82 10.99
N LEU A 607 5.75 -5.65 11.56
CA LEU A 607 5.01 -5.23 12.74
C LEU A 607 4.42 -3.86 12.50
N TRP A 608 3.20 -3.71 12.89
CA TRP A 608 2.61 -2.40 12.98
C TRP A 608 2.59 -1.92 14.44
N THR A 609 3.04 -0.69 14.61
CA THR A 609 3.08 -0.05 15.92
C THR A 609 1.75 0.64 16.15
N ASP A 610 0.87 -0.03 16.83
CA ASP A 610 -0.24 0.63 17.49
C ASP A 610 0.19 0.83 18.94
N ARG A 611 0.21 2.06 19.40
CA ARG A 611 0.55 2.34 20.79
C ARG A 611 -0.49 1.79 21.77
N ARG A 612 -1.70 1.49 21.31
CA ARG A 612 -2.67 0.70 22.06
C ARG A 612 -2.26 -0.77 22.21
N ARG A 613 -1.25 -1.18 21.45
CA ARG A 613 -0.66 -2.51 21.43
C ARG A 613 0.77 -2.51 21.98
N ASP A 614 1.19 -1.44 22.64
CA ASP A 614 2.47 -1.38 23.32
C ASP A 614 2.57 -2.54 24.33
N ASP A 615 3.75 -3.07 24.51
CA ASP A 615 4.08 -4.14 25.45
C ASP A 615 3.53 -3.93 26.87
N HIS A 616 3.32 -2.70 27.24
CA HIS A 616 2.95 -2.29 28.59
C HIS A 616 1.46 -1.98 28.75
N GLU A 617 0.70 -1.91 27.65
CA GLU A 617 -0.72 -1.50 27.69
C GLU A 617 -1.59 -2.46 26.90
N ARG A 618 -2.51 -3.13 27.57
CA ARG A 618 -3.47 -4.07 27.04
C ARG A 618 -4.77 -3.36 26.77
N ILE A 619 -4.83 -2.52 25.78
CA ILE A 619 -6.10 -1.94 25.42
C ILE A 619 -6.70 -2.76 24.31
N ARG A 620 -7.78 -3.42 24.67
CA ARG A 620 -8.70 -4.04 23.74
C ARG A 620 -9.29 -2.93 22.86
N ARG A 621 -9.36 -3.13 21.55
CA ARG A 621 -10.08 -2.25 20.66
C ARG A 621 -11.51 -2.08 21.19
N LYS A 622 -11.92 -0.83 21.43
CA LYS A 622 -13.31 -0.55 21.82
C LYS A 622 -14.25 -0.56 20.62
N ASP A 623 -13.72 -0.19 19.49
CA ASP A 623 -14.46 0.13 18.27
C ASP A 623 -14.90 -1.09 17.45
N GLY A 624 -14.52 -2.30 17.83
CA GLY A 624 -14.83 -3.49 17.04
C GLY A 624 -14.30 -3.46 15.60
N ASP A 625 -13.64 -2.37 15.20
CA ASP A 625 -13.08 -2.22 13.86
C ASP A 625 -12.01 -3.28 13.62
N VAL A 626 -12.16 -3.98 12.53
CA VAL A 626 -11.16 -4.89 12.00
C VAL A 626 -10.21 -4.06 11.13
N TRP A 627 -8.95 -4.17 11.43
CA TRP A 627 -7.92 -3.40 10.77
C TRP A 627 -7.64 -3.93 9.36
N ALA A 628 -7.20 -3.06 8.48
CA ALA A 628 -6.67 -3.47 7.20
C ALA A 628 -5.48 -4.41 7.40
N PRO A 629 -5.22 -5.31 6.46
CA PRO A 629 -4.05 -6.18 6.49
C PRO A 629 -2.78 -5.39 6.20
N PHE A 630 -2.32 -4.54 7.14
CA PHE A 630 -1.16 -3.68 6.93
C PHE A 630 0.13 -4.44 6.68
N TYR A 631 0.32 -5.55 7.39
CA TYR A 631 1.34 -6.54 7.09
C TYR A 631 0.69 -7.91 7.04
N GLU A 632 0.71 -8.50 5.87
CA GLU A 632 0.23 -9.85 5.69
C GLU A 632 1.13 -10.85 6.41
N GLN A 633 0.51 -11.87 6.96
CA GLN A 633 1.20 -13.00 7.59
C GLN A 633 1.43 -14.10 6.55
N PRO A 634 2.42 -14.99 6.76
CA PRO A 634 2.73 -16.05 5.81
C PRO A 634 1.68 -17.17 5.73
N PHE A 635 0.67 -17.15 6.60
CA PHE A 635 -0.38 -18.17 6.68
C PHE A 635 -1.70 -17.65 6.14
N ALA A 636 -2.46 -18.54 5.49
CA ALA A 636 -3.79 -18.21 5.00
C ALA A 636 -4.82 -18.15 6.15
N ARG A 637 -5.82 -17.30 5.98
CA ARG A 637 -7.01 -17.30 6.83
C ARG A 637 -8.05 -18.23 6.25
N VAL A 638 -8.72 -18.98 7.10
CA VAL A 638 -9.71 -19.96 6.69
C VAL A 638 -11.07 -19.58 7.27
N GLY A 639 -11.75 -18.68 6.56
CA GLY A 639 -13.13 -18.29 6.87
C GLY A 639 -14.12 -19.32 6.36
N LYS A 640 -15.18 -19.54 7.13
CA LYS A 640 -16.37 -20.23 6.63
C LYS A 640 -17.37 -19.19 6.15
N THR A 641 -18.08 -19.48 5.07
CA THR A 641 -19.18 -18.65 4.60
C THR A 641 -20.19 -18.46 5.74
N LEU A 642 -20.47 -17.22 6.08
CA LEU A 642 -21.48 -16.90 7.09
C LEU A 642 -22.82 -16.83 6.38
N SER A 643 -23.78 -17.63 6.83
CA SER A 643 -25.18 -17.32 6.58
C SER A 643 -25.52 -16.10 7.43
N TYR A 644 -25.62 -14.94 6.78
CA TYR A 644 -26.11 -13.72 7.40
C TYR A 644 -27.63 -13.87 7.60
N SER A 645 -28.08 -13.74 8.85
CA SER A 645 -29.46 -13.43 9.15
C SER A 645 -29.52 -11.96 9.55
N PRO A 646 -30.13 -11.08 8.79
CA PRO A 646 -30.29 -9.69 9.22
C PRO A 646 -31.11 -9.68 10.50
N CYS A 647 -30.48 -9.36 11.61
CA CYS A 647 -31.21 -9.11 12.85
C CYS A 647 -31.88 -7.76 12.76
N LEU A 648 -33.17 -7.75 12.62
CA LEU A 648 -34.02 -6.60 12.78
C LEU A 648 -33.82 -6.02 14.20
N GLY A 649 -33.19 -4.86 14.28
CA GLY A 649 -33.13 -4.03 15.49
C GLY A 649 -32.09 -4.46 16.53
N GLY A 650 -30.83 -4.45 16.19
CA GLY A 650 -29.72 -4.65 17.14
C GLY A 650 -28.84 -3.43 17.30
N ASP A 651 -28.25 -3.32 18.51
CA ASP A 651 -27.25 -2.33 18.86
C ASP A 651 -26.14 -2.27 17.77
N PRO A 652 -25.81 -1.09 17.22
CA PRO A 652 -24.72 -0.93 16.24
C PRO A 652 -23.37 -1.49 16.69
N GLU A 653 -23.10 -1.54 18.00
CA GLU A 653 -21.93 -2.21 18.57
C GLU A 653 -21.96 -3.75 18.45
N ALA A 654 -23.13 -4.33 18.23
CA ALA A 654 -23.32 -5.78 18.18
C ALA A 654 -23.36 -6.35 16.75
N ALA A 655 -23.64 -5.54 15.74
CA ALA A 655 -23.88 -5.97 14.37
C ALA A 655 -22.76 -6.82 13.72
N PRO A 656 -21.46 -6.54 13.87
CA PRO A 656 -20.40 -7.40 13.37
C PRO A 656 -20.23 -8.70 14.17
N LYS A 657 -20.79 -8.78 15.38
CA LYS A 657 -20.59 -9.94 16.27
C LYS A 657 -21.68 -11.00 16.15
N GLN A 658 -22.87 -10.64 15.69
CA GLN A 658 -24.03 -11.52 15.76
C GLN A 658 -24.15 -12.57 14.63
N GLY A 659 -23.45 -12.40 13.52
CA GLY A 659 -23.43 -13.38 12.43
C GLY A 659 -22.29 -14.41 12.50
N ARG A 660 -21.42 -14.33 13.50
CA ARG A 660 -20.21 -15.16 13.62
C ARG A 660 -20.28 -16.07 14.83
N LEU A 661 -20.06 -17.36 14.63
CA LEU A 661 -19.94 -18.32 15.71
C LEU A 661 -18.81 -17.88 16.66
N GLU A 662 -19.13 -17.69 17.93
CA GLU A 662 -18.14 -17.37 18.98
C GLU A 662 -17.03 -18.43 18.95
N GLY A 663 -15.78 -18.02 18.90
CA GLY A 663 -14.63 -18.90 18.75
C GLY A 663 -14.14 -19.16 17.31
N SER A 664 -14.86 -18.67 16.25
CA SER A 664 -14.42 -18.82 14.86
C SER A 664 -13.47 -17.71 14.37
N LEU A 665 -13.29 -16.64 15.16
CA LEU A 665 -12.47 -15.48 14.81
C LEU A 665 -11.16 -15.45 15.57
N ALA A 666 -10.13 -14.92 14.89
CA ALA A 666 -8.90 -14.50 15.51
C ALA A 666 -9.12 -13.23 16.36
N TRP A 667 -8.11 -12.86 17.13
CA TRP A 667 -8.20 -11.72 18.04
C TRP A 667 -8.49 -10.38 17.32
N ASP A 668 -8.02 -10.23 16.09
CA ASP A 668 -8.25 -9.06 15.26
C ASP A 668 -9.65 -9.01 14.62
N GLY A 669 -10.50 -9.98 14.90
CA GLY A 669 -11.87 -10.06 14.42
C GLY A 669 -12.02 -10.60 12.99
N LEU A 670 -10.93 -11.03 12.36
CA LEU A 670 -10.93 -11.76 11.09
C LEU A 670 -10.94 -13.28 11.33
N SER A 671 -11.11 -14.06 10.27
CA SER A 671 -11.03 -15.51 10.35
C SER A 671 -9.69 -16.00 10.89
N LYS A 672 -9.69 -17.17 11.55
CA LYS A 672 -8.46 -17.77 12.07
C LYS A 672 -7.54 -18.23 10.96
N TYR A 673 -6.26 -18.31 11.30
CA TYR A 673 -5.23 -18.83 10.41
C TYR A 673 -5.23 -20.36 10.37
N ASP A 674 -4.85 -20.90 9.22
CA ASP A 674 -4.39 -22.27 9.09
C ASP A 674 -2.87 -22.28 8.91
N LEU A 675 -2.14 -22.75 9.92
CA LEU A 675 -0.68 -22.81 9.91
C LEU A 675 -0.12 -23.86 8.93
N THR A 676 -0.98 -24.64 8.30
CA THR A 676 -0.60 -25.63 7.28
C THR A 676 -0.77 -25.12 5.87
N THR A 677 -1.39 -23.95 5.68
CA THR A 677 -1.70 -23.35 4.39
C THR A 677 -1.02 -21.98 4.27
N LEU A 678 -0.19 -21.81 3.24
CA LEU A 678 0.51 -20.55 2.99
C LEU A 678 -0.43 -19.48 2.42
N ASN A 679 -0.21 -18.24 2.79
CA ASN A 679 -0.81 -17.06 2.18
C ASN A 679 -0.24 -16.87 0.76
N LYS A 680 -1.05 -17.13 -0.24
CA LYS A 680 -0.66 -17.12 -1.65
C LYS A 680 -0.16 -15.76 -2.11
N TRP A 681 -0.84 -14.66 -1.72
CA TRP A 681 -0.40 -13.31 -2.06
C TRP A 681 0.95 -12.97 -1.44
N TYR A 682 1.18 -13.30 -0.15
CA TYR A 682 2.43 -13.03 0.55
C TYR A 682 3.63 -13.62 -0.19
N PHE A 683 3.58 -14.91 -0.49
CA PHE A 683 4.68 -15.59 -1.18
C PHE A 683 4.77 -15.20 -2.65
N TRP A 684 3.65 -15.05 -3.35
CA TRP A 684 3.65 -14.56 -4.73
C TRP A 684 4.36 -13.20 -4.84
N ARG A 685 4.08 -12.26 -3.93
CA ARG A 685 4.69 -10.94 -3.96
C ARG A 685 6.21 -10.99 -3.75
N LEU A 686 6.69 -11.84 -2.83
CA LEU A 686 8.12 -12.06 -2.61
C LEU A 686 8.77 -12.74 -3.82
N GLN A 687 8.11 -13.70 -4.43
CA GLN A 687 8.57 -14.34 -5.67
C GLN A 687 8.64 -13.35 -6.85
N GLN A 688 7.68 -12.43 -6.97
CA GLN A 688 7.76 -11.37 -7.99
C GLN A 688 8.97 -10.46 -7.75
N PHE A 689 9.24 -10.11 -6.50
CA PHE A 689 10.43 -9.34 -6.14
C PHE A 689 11.71 -10.08 -6.54
N THR A 690 11.87 -11.35 -6.17
CA THR A 690 13.08 -12.12 -6.47
C THR A 690 13.29 -12.32 -7.98
N LYS A 691 12.23 -12.61 -8.74
CA LYS A 691 12.28 -12.71 -10.21
C LYS A 691 12.73 -11.41 -10.88
N LYS A 692 12.20 -10.28 -10.41
CA LYS A 692 12.57 -8.96 -10.95
C LYS A 692 14.01 -8.55 -10.58
N THR A 693 14.55 -9.07 -9.51
CA THR A 693 15.84 -8.65 -8.94
C THR A 693 17.00 -9.59 -9.20
N GLU A 694 16.76 -10.81 -9.65
CA GLU A 694 17.80 -11.81 -9.96
C GLU A 694 18.88 -11.23 -10.88
N GLY A 695 18.49 -10.70 -12.04
CA GLY A 695 19.42 -10.15 -13.03
C GLY A 695 20.22 -8.93 -12.57
N ILE A 696 19.68 -8.14 -11.63
CA ILE A 696 20.32 -6.90 -11.15
C ILE A 696 21.10 -7.06 -9.86
N GLY A 697 21.09 -8.24 -9.26
CA GLY A 697 21.94 -8.55 -8.10
C GLY A 697 21.41 -8.15 -6.74
N LEU A 698 20.11 -7.87 -6.60
CA LEU A 698 19.51 -7.66 -5.29
C LEU A 698 19.08 -9.00 -4.67
N LEU A 699 19.18 -9.08 -3.36
CA LEU A 699 18.93 -10.29 -2.58
C LEU A 699 17.68 -10.14 -1.71
N LEU A 700 16.96 -11.24 -1.54
CA LEU A 700 15.94 -11.40 -0.50
C LEU A 700 16.50 -12.27 0.63
N LYS A 701 16.56 -11.76 1.86
CA LYS A 701 16.76 -12.58 3.06
C LYS A 701 15.39 -12.95 3.62
N ASN A 702 14.95 -14.16 3.36
CA ASN A 702 13.68 -14.70 3.83
C ASN A 702 13.82 -15.21 5.25
N GLN A 703 13.31 -14.47 6.21
CA GLN A 703 13.34 -14.84 7.63
C GLN A 703 12.08 -15.64 7.96
N HIS A 704 12.25 -16.92 8.31
CA HIS A 704 11.14 -17.85 8.57
C HIS A 704 10.32 -17.43 9.78
N TYR A 705 10.95 -16.85 10.80
CA TYR A 705 10.29 -16.42 12.03
C TYR A 705 10.57 -14.96 12.33
N PHE A 706 9.71 -14.38 13.14
CA PHE A 706 9.95 -13.07 13.73
C PHE A 706 9.83 -13.17 15.25
N GLN A 707 10.97 -13.23 15.91
CA GLN A 707 11.01 -13.47 17.34
C GLN A 707 10.33 -12.38 18.17
N HIS A 708 10.25 -11.16 17.65
CA HIS A 708 9.56 -10.07 18.31
C HIS A 708 8.09 -10.38 18.58
N ASN A 709 7.42 -11.10 17.66
CA ASN A 709 6.04 -11.57 17.86
C ASN A 709 5.91 -12.57 18.99
N ILE A 710 6.98 -13.30 19.32
CA ILE A 710 6.98 -14.39 20.29
C ILE A 710 7.43 -13.91 21.67
N LEU A 711 8.52 -13.14 21.71
CA LEU A 711 9.14 -12.69 22.96
C LEU A 711 8.55 -11.40 23.51
N GLU A 712 8.07 -10.50 22.65
CA GLU A 712 7.52 -9.24 23.11
C GLU A 712 6.12 -9.45 23.68
N ALA A 713 5.91 -8.96 24.88
CA ALA A 713 4.69 -9.21 25.60
C ALA A 713 3.46 -8.61 24.95
N GLY A 714 2.36 -9.25 25.16
CA GLY A 714 1.03 -8.72 24.99
C GLY A 714 0.68 -8.34 23.56
N ALA A 715 1.20 -7.22 23.12
CA ALA A 715 0.74 -6.58 21.90
C ALA A 715 1.03 -7.37 20.61
N HIS A 716 2.19 -7.96 20.50
CA HIS A 716 2.61 -8.63 19.27
C HIS A 716 2.25 -10.11 19.23
N TRP A 717 2.21 -10.76 20.40
CA TRP A 717 1.71 -12.12 20.51
C TRP A 717 0.20 -12.20 20.32
N VAL A 718 -0.53 -11.16 20.67
CA VAL A 718 -2.01 -11.15 20.65
C VAL A 718 -2.57 -11.50 19.29
N ASP A 719 -1.99 -11.00 18.21
CA ASP A 719 -2.41 -11.29 16.82
C ASP A 719 -1.44 -12.19 16.05
N CYS A 720 -0.47 -12.76 16.74
CA CYS A 720 0.43 -13.74 16.13
C CYS A 720 -0.38 -14.96 15.63
N PRO A 721 -0.19 -15.42 14.40
CA PRO A 721 -0.89 -16.59 13.87
C PRO A 721 -0.71 -17.86 14.71
N TRP A 722 0.44 -18.02 15.32
CA TRP A 722 0.75 -19.19 16.16
C TRP A 722 0.00 -19.23 17.50
N ARG A 723 -0.54 -18.10 17.96
CA ARG A 723 -1.36 -18.07 19.19
C ARG A 723 -2.57 -18.97 19.01
N THR A 724 -2.87 -19.82 20.02
CA THR A 724 -3.93 -20.83 19.99
C THR A 724 -5.30 -20.22 19.62
N ALA A 725 -5.63 -19.05 20.16
CA ALA A 725 -6.87 -18.36 19.83
C ALA A 725 -6.94 -17.89 18.36
N ASN A 726 -5.81 -17.75 17.66
CA ASN A 726 -5.76 -17.18 16.30
C ASN A 726 -5.67 -18.23 15.19
N ASN A 727 -5.50 -19.51 15.51
CA ASN A 727 -5.40 -20.57 14.49
C ASN A 727 -6.41 -21.71 14.72
N ILE A 728 -6.55 -22.55 13.70
CA ILE A 728 -7.42 -23.73 13.75
C ILE A 728 -6.65 -25.02 14.08
N ASN A 729 -5.32 -24.95 14.23
CA ASN A 729 -4.43 -26.12 14.30
C ASN A 729 -4.23 -26.63 15.72
N GLY A 730 -4.85 -26.01 16.72
CA GLY A 730 -4.79 -26.48 18.11
C GLY A 730 -3.39 -26.40 18.74
N THR A 731 -2.68 -25.29 18.49
CA THR A 731 -1.37 -25.06 19.11
C THR A 731 -1.48 -25.05 20.64
N PRO A 732 -0.45 -25.53 21.38
CA PRO A 732 -0.56 -25.79 22.82
C PRO A 732 -0.26 -24.58 23.71
N PHE A 733 -0.47 -23.37 23.23
CA PHE A 733 -0.18 -22.17 24.01
C PHE A 733 -1.33 -21.85 24.97
N LEU A 734 -0.96 -21.30 26.12
CA LEU A 734 -1.94 -20.96 27.17
C LEU A 734 -2.87 -19.82 26.74
N GLU A 735 -4.16 -19.99 27.03
CA GLU A 735 -5.19 -18.98 26.85
C GLU A 735 -6.00 -18.78 28.16
N PRO A 736 -6.24 -17.53 28.57
CA PRO A 736 -5.66 -16.31 28.06
C PRO A 736 -4.16 -16.24 28.30
N VAL A 737 -3.45 -15.53 27.42
CA VAL A 737 -2.00 -15.39 27.56
C VAL A 737 -1.67 -14.71 28.89
N ASN A 738 -0.77 -15.31 29.66
CA ASN A 738 -0.27 -14.70 30.90
C ASN A 738 0.70 -13.56 30.59
N PHE A 739 0.36 -12.34 30.99
CA PHE A 739 1.17 -11.16 30.73
C PHE A 739 1.83 -10.56 31.98
N THR A 740 2.11 -11.32 33.00
CA THR A 740 2.80 -10.85 34.20
C THR A 740 4.28 -11.28 34.24
N GLY A 741 5.20 -10.44 34.68
CA GLY A 741 6.64 -10.74 34.81
C GLY A 741 7.35 -11.04 33.49
N ASP A 742 8.30 -11.98 33.50
CA ASP A 742 9.12 -12.38 32.34
C ASP A 742 8.47 -13.43 31.44
N LYS A 743 7.23 -13.36 31.28
CA LYS A 743 6.34 -14.23 30.52
C LYS A 743 6.67 -14.41 29.04
N ARG A 744 7.43 -13.50 28.44
CA ARG A 744 7.94 -13.61 27.06
C ARG A 744 8.84 -14.83 26.92
N ILE A 745 9.73 -15.02 27.89
CA ILE A 745 10.64 -16.19 27.95
C ILE A 745 9.80 -17.47 28.03
N PHE A 746 8.75 -17.47 28.84
CA PHE A 746 7.85 -18.61 28.96
C PHE A 746 7.17 -18.97 27.63
N THR A 747 6.59 -17.98 26.93
CA THR A 747 5.98 -18.22 25.61
C THR A 747 7.00 -18.71 24.60
N ALA A 748 8.20 -18.14 24.58
CA ALA A 748 9.27 -18.55 23.68
C ALA A 748 9.79 -19.96 24.00
N THR A 749 9.86 -20.34 25.27
CA THR A 749 10.23 -21.70 25.69
C THR A 749 9.28 -22.72 25.10
N LEU A 750 7.97 -22.46 25.18
CA LEU A 750 6.96 -23.32 24.57
C LEU A 750 7.01 -23.30 23.04
N PHE A 751 7.17 -22.13 22.44
CA PHE A 751 7.21 -21.98 20.99
C PHE A 751 8.34 -22.77 20.33
N TYR A 752 9.52 -22.73 20.94
CA TYR A 752 10.72 -23.41 20.44
C TYR A 752 10.87 -24.86 20.96
N ASP A 753 9.84 -25.39 21.61
CA ASP A 753 9.87 -26.76 22.11
C ASP A 753 9.57 -27.77 20.98
N VAL A 754 10.64 -28.24 20.34
CA VAL A 754 10.58 -29.26 19.29
C VAL A 754 10.36 -30.68 19.81
N THR A 755 10.24 -30.87 21.13
CA THR A 755 9.83 -32.15 21.73
C THR A 755 8.30 -32.30 21.69
N ASN A 756 7.57 -31.19 21.62
CA ASN A 756 6.13 -31.20 21.42
C ASN A 756 5.80 -31.65 19.98
N PRO A 757 5.07 -32.78 19.79
CA PRO A 757 4.87 -33.34 18.45
C PRO A 757 4.05 -32.44 17.53
N THR A 758 3.06 -31.74 18.07
CA THR A 758 2.21 -30.81 17.30
C THR A 758 3.04 -29.62 16.78
N LEU A 759 3.79 -28.97 17.66
CA LEU A 759 4.67 -27.86 17.27
C LEU A 759 5.76 -28.30 16.29
N ARG A 760 6.39 -29.45 16.57
CA ARG A 760 7.43 -30.02 15.69
C ARG A 760 6.90 -30.24 14.28
N GLN A 761 5.69 -30.80 14.14
CA GLN A 761 5.07 -31.04 12.83
C GLN A 761 4.76 -29.73 12.11
N LEU A 762 4.12 -28.78 12.79
CA LEU A 762 3.77 -27.48 12.22
C LEU A 762 5.01 -26.68 11.80
N HIS A 763 6.06 -26.65 12.63
CA HIS A 763 7.32 -26.00 12.27
C HIS A 763 7.98 -26.66 11.06
N ARG A 764 8.05 -28.00 11.06
CA ARG A 764 8.60 -28.75 9.93
C ARG A 764 7.86 -28.44 8.63
N GLN A 765 6.54 -28.48 8.67
CA GLN A 765 5.72 -28.18 7.48
C GLN A 765 5.93 -26.75 6.99
N TYR A 766 5.90 -25.79 7.89
CA TYR A 766 6.10 -24.37 7.53
C TYR A 766 7.49 -24.10 6.93
N ILE A 767 8.55 -24.67 7.52
CA ILE A 767 9.92 -24.53 7.00
C ILE A 767 9.98 -25.07 5.57
N ARG A 768 9.51 -26.31 5.34
CA ARG A 768 9.51 -26.94 4.03
C ARG A 768 8.71 -26.14 2.99
N GLN A 769 7.50 -25.72 3.33
CA GLN A 769 6.66 -24.90 2.45
C GLN A 769 7.29 -23.56 2.11
N SER A 770 7.99 -22.94 3.08
CA SER A 770 8.72 -21.69 2.86
C SER A 770 9.91 -21.88 1.91
N LEU A 771 10.60 -23.01 1.97
CA LEU A 771 11.65 -23.41 1.02
C LEU A 771 11.06 -23.67 -0.37
N ASP A 772 9.98 -24.43 -0.45
CA ASP A 772 9.26 -24.74 -1.71
C ASP A 772 8.83 -23.46 -2.45
N ALA A 773 8.41 -22.45 -1.72
CA ALA A 773 7.99 -21.17 -2.28
C ALA A 773 9.11 -20.46 -3.07
N PHE A 774 10.38 -20.71 -2.75
CA PHE A 774 11.52 -20.08 -3.39
C PHE A 774 12.42 -21.07 -4.15
N LYS A 775 11.94 -22.29 -4.39
CA LYS A 775 12.69 -23.30 -5.14
C LYS A 775 13.16 -22.76 -6.49
N GLY A 776 14.47 -22.86 -6.75
CA GLY A 776 15.09 -22.39 -7.99
C GLY A 776 15.27 -20.86 -8.09
N GLN A 777 15.14 -20.12 -6.98
CA GLN A 777 15.43 -18.68 -6.91
C GLN A 777 16.84 -18.48 -6.30
N PRO A 778 17.88 -18.19 -7.08
CA PRO A 778 19.27 -18.19 -6.59
C PRO A 778 19.61 -16.96 -5.76
N ASN A 779 18.78 -15.92 -5.78
CA ASN A 779 18.96 -14.67 -5.03
C ASN A 779 18.16 -14.62 -3.72
N VAL A 780 17.79 -15.78 -3.17
CA VAL A 780 17.13 -15.89 -1.89
C VAL A 780 18.06 -16.51 -0.86
N ILE A 781 18.18 -15.86 0.31
CA ILE A 781 18.91 -16.36 1.47
C ILE A 781 17.86 -16.76 2.51
N HIS A 782 17.88 -18.00 2.97
CA HIS A 782 17.01 -18.49 4.03
C HIS A 782 17.64 -18.28 5.38
N SER A 783 16.93 -17.59 6.28
CA SER A 783 17.37 -17.29 7.65
C SER A 783 16.32 -17.77 8.65
N ILE A 784 16.78 -18.18 9.82
CA ILE A 784 15.87 -18.69 10.85
C ILE A 784 14.87 -17.64 11.33
N GLY A 785 15.28 -16.40 11.46
CA GLY A 785 14.38 -15.33 11.85
C GLY A 785 15.03 -14.02 12.21
N GLU A 786 14.19 -12.99 12.27
CA GLU A 786 14.57 -11.66 12.71
C GLU A 786 14.76 -11.61 14.22
N GLU A 787 15.86 -10.99 14.67
CA GLU A 787 16.22 -10.86 16.08
C GLU A 787 16.26 -12.22 16.84
N PHE A 788 16.60 -13.29 16.14
CA PHE A 788 16.50 -14.64 16.68
C PHE A 788 17.54 -14.89 17.79
N THR A 789 17.06 -15.22 18.97
CA THR A 789 17.86 -15.55 20.16
C THR A 789 17.37 -16.86 20.82
N GLY A 790 16.76 -17.74 20.02
CA GLY A 790 16.18 -19.01 20.48
C GLY A 790 17.24 -20.07 20.83
N PRO A 791 16.79 -21.22 21.37
CA PRO A 791 17.67 -22.27 21.88
C PRO A 791 18.37 -23.04 20.74
N LEU A 792 19.56 -23.57 21.05
CA LEU A 792 20.35 -24.40 20.15
C LEU A 792 19.54 -25.54 19.52
N ALA A 793 18.72 -26.22 20.31
CA ALA A 793 17.91 -27.36 19.84
C ALA A 793 16.94 -27.00 18.72
N PHE A 794 16.38 -25.79 18.74
CA PHE A 794 15.52 -25.32 17.67
C PHE A 794 16.31 -24.98 16.41
N VAL A 795 17.50 -24.40 16.51
CA VAL A 795 18.40 -24.15 15.39
C VAL A 795 18.82 -25.44 14.73
N GLN A 796 19.18 -26.44 15.55
CA GLN A 796 19.53 -27.78 15.07
C GLN A 796 18.38 -28.41 14.30
N PHE A 797 17.18 -28.36 14.85
CA PHE A 797 15.98 -28.86 14.21
C PHE A 797 15.69 -28.13 12.87
N TRP A 798 15.82 -26.81 12.84
CA TRP A 798 15.62 -26.00 11.64
C TRP A 798 16.60 -26.40 10.52
N LEU A 799 17.89 -26.58 10.84
CA LEU A 799 18.91 -27.04 9.90
C LEU A 799 18.68 -28.48 9.44
N ASP A 800 18.24 -29.37 10.34
CA ASP A 800 17.92 -30.75 9.98
C ASP A 800 16.77 -30.82 8.95
N VAL A 801 15.75 -29.99 9.11
CA VAL A 801 14.63 -29.89 8.15
C VAL A 801 15.10 -29.35 6.79
N ILE A 802 16.01 -28.38 6.77
CA ILE A 802 16.60 -27.87 5.54
C ILE A 802 17.44 -28.95 4.87
N ALA A 803 18.31 -29.64 5.62
CA ALA A 803 19.14 -30.73 5.08
C ALA A 803 18.32 -31.83 4.41
N GLU A 804 17.19 -32.22 5.03
CA GLU A 804 16.27 -33.17 4.43
C GLU A 804 15.64 -32.63 3.15
N TRP A 805 15.28 -31.35 3.13
CA TRP A 805 14.69 -30.71 1.96
C TRP A 805 15.71 -30.59 0.80
N GLU A 806 16.96 -30.23 1.10
CA GLU A 806 18.05 -30.12 0.12
C GLU A 806 18.37 -31.45 -0.57
N GLN A 807 18.33 -32.56 0.18
CA GLN A 807 18.51 -33.89 -0.40
C GLN A 807 17.46 -34.22 -1.49
N GLU A 808 16.27 -33.65 -1.38
CA GLU A 808 15.18 -33.87 -2.32
C GLU A 808 15.16 -32.86 -3.47
N ASN A 809 15.65 -31.64 -3.24
CA ASN A 809 15.34 -30.48 -4.09
C ASN A 809 16.59 -29.71 -4.58
N GLY A 810 17.76 -29.97 -4.02
CA GLY A 810 18.99 -29.22 -4.31
C GLY A 810 19.24 -28.11 -3.29
N ASP A 811 20.48 -27.59 -3.31
CA ASP A 811 20.99 -26.67 -2.30
C ASP A 811 20.33 -25.29 -2.39
N VAL A 812 20.18 -24.63 -1.24
CA VAL A 812 19.73 -23.24 -1.09
C VAL A 812 20.76 -22.46 -0.26
N LEU A 813 20.74 -21.13 -0.33
CA LEU A 813 21.60 -20.29 0.53
C LEU A 813 21.04 -20.21 1.94
N VAL A 814 21.77 -20.71 2.92
CA VAL A 814 21.39 -20.77 4.33
C VAL A 814 22.24 -19.84 5.17
N ASP A 815 21.58 -18.93 5.88
CA ASP A 815 22.17 -17.93 6.75
C ASP A 815 21.98 -18.29 8.23
N LEU A 816 23.05 -18.23 9.00
CA LEU A 816 23.06 -18.49 10.44
C LEU A 816 23.20 -17.17 11.22
N ALA A 817 22.10 -16.48 11.45
CA ALA A 817 22.00 -15.22 12.20
C ALA A 817 21.50 -15.46 13.63
N VAL A 818 22.33 -15.95 14.50
CA VAL A 818 22.02 -16.34 15.89
C VAL A 818 23.06 -15.80 16.87
N ASN A 819 22.90 -16.06 18.17
CA ASN A 819 23.87 -15.69 19.18
C ASN A 819 25.20 -16.40 18.99
N LYS A 820 26.30 -15.78 19.45
CA LYS A 820 27.67 -16.32 19.24
C LYS A 820 27.84 -17.75 19.78
N ASP A 821 27.39 -18.02 20.95
CA ASP A 821 27.50 -19.36 21.57
C ASP A 821 26.75 -20.44 20.82
N VAL A 822 25.55 -20.12 20.33
CA VAL A 822 24.73 -21.00 19.48
C VAL A 822 25.36 -21.12 18.09
N GLN A 823 25.87 -20.00 17.54
CA GLN A 823 26.54 -19.96 16.24
C GLN A 823 27.79 -20.84 16.24
N ASP A 824 28.64 -20.68 17.25
CA ASP A 824 29.84 -21.51 17.42
C ASP A 824 29.50 -23.00 17.58
N ALA A 825 28.49 -23.35 18.38
CA ALA A 825 28.06 -24.73 18.59
C ALA A 825 27.56 -25.40 17.27
N ILE A 826 26.82 -24.68 16.45
CA ILE A 826 26.38 -25.18 15.13
C ILE A 826 27.58 -25.34 14.18
N LEU A 827 28.47 -24.37 14.13
CA LEU A 827 29.62 -24.41 13.23
C LEU A 827 30.64 -25.49 13.61
N GLN A 828 30.71 -25.89 14.88
CA GLN A 828 31.51 -27.02 15.38
C GLN A 828 30.82 -28.39 15.12
N ASP A 829 29.54 -28.43 14.85
CA ASP A 829 28.81 -29.63 14.50
C ASP A 829 29.16 -30.07 13.05
N PRO A 830 29.83 -31.22 12.84
CA PRO A 830 30.37 -31.60 11.53
C PRO A 830 29.28 -31.93 10.48
N ILE A 831 28.05 -32.14 10.90
CA ILE A 831 26.92 -32.41 10.03
C ILE A 831 26.23 -31.10 9.67
N ARG A 832 25.77 -30.35 10.67
CA ARG A 832 24.95 -29.14 10.48
C ARG A 832 25.76 -27.95 9.98
N SER A 833 27.06 -27.90 10.28
CA SER A 833 27.95 -26.86 9.72
C SER A 833 27.95 -26.89 8.17
N LYS A 834 27.74 -28.05 7.54
CA LYS A 834 27.73 -28.17 6.07
C LYS A 834 26.53 -27.49 5.41
N ILE A 835 25.43 -27.37 6.13
CA ILE A 835 24.19 -26.75 5.64
C ILE A 835 24.28 -25.22 5.69
N VAL A 836 25.11 -24.68 6.55
CA VAL A 836 25.30 -23.22 6.67
C VAL A 836 26.23 -22.70 5.60
N ASP A 837 25.79 -21.79 4.76
CA ASP A 837 26.59 -21.11 3.72
C ASP A 837 27.13 -19.78 4.21
N ILE A 838 26.32 -19.08 5.00
CA ILE A 838 26.55 -17.70 5.42
C ILE A 838 26.51 -17.63 6.95
N ILE A 839 27.57 -17.06 7.53
CA ILE A 839 27.65 -16.76 8.95
C ILE A 839 27.33 -15.29 9.13
N ASP A 840 26.12 -14.97 9.64
CA ASP A 840 25.73 -13.58 9.85
C ASP A 840 25.90 -13.15 11.31
N ILE A 841 26.80 -12.19 11.53
CA ILE A 841 27.04 -11.57 12.82
C ILE A 841 26.02 -10.46 13.02
N GLU A 842 24.78 -10.85 13.39
CA GLU A 842 23.65 -9.94 13.57
C GLU A 842 23.31 -9.75 15.05
N GLN A 843 23.30 -10.81 15.83
CA GLN A 843 22.77 -10.82 17.19
C GLN A 843 23.83 -10.67 18.28
N TRP A 844 25.07 -10.42 17.90
CA TRP A 844 26.16 -10.20 18.83
C TRP A 844 27.24 -9.27 18.25
N PHE A 845 28.15 -8.76 19.08
CA PHE A 845 29.29 -7.96 18.67
C PHE A 845 30.39 -7.97 19.73
N TYR A 846 31.64 -7.71 19.32
CA TYR A 846 32.72 -7.41 20.23
C TYR A 846 32.67 -5.96 20.71
N HIS A 847 33.16 -5.71 21.94
CA HIS A 847 33.25 -4.38 22.53
C HIS A 847 34.54 -4.20 23.37
N ASN A 848 34.77 -3.00 23.93
CA ASN A 848 35.98 -2.44 24.51
C ASN A 848 37.01 -3.35 25.23
N LYS A 849 36.68 -4.54 25.61
CA LYS A 849 37.61 -5.42 26.33
C LYS A 849 37.84 -6.75 25.63
N GLY A 850 37.43 -6.84 24.38
CA GLY A 850 37.49 -8.07 23.62
C GLY A 850 36.47 -9.13 24.05
N GLU A 851 35.55 -8.78 24.91
CA GLU A 851 34.41 -9.60 25.30
C GLU A 851 33.30 -9.41 24.25
N TYR A 852 32.56 -10.46 23.93
CA TYR A 852 31.36 -10.33 23.08
C TYR A 852 30.10 -10.09 23.90
N ALA A 853 29.19 -9.39 23.33
CA ALA A 853 27.88 -9.12 23.90
C ALA A 853 26.77 -9.56 22.92
N PRO A 854 25.76 -10.27 23.43
CA PRO A 854 25.56 -10.74 24.82
C PRO A 854 26.42 -11.94 25.14
N PRO A 855 26.79 -12.16 26.43
CA PRO A 855 27.57 -13.32 26.83
C PRO A 855 26.82 -14.63 26.57
N GLY A 856 27.56 -15.72 26.37
CA GLY A 856 27.00 -17.05 26.14
C GLY A 856 26.10 -17.54 27.28
N GLY A 857 25.17 -18.44 26.94
CA GLY A 857 24.21 -19.01 27.89
C GLY A 857 23.00 -18.12 28.20
N VAL A 858 22.93 -16.91 27.65
CA VAL A 858 21.80 -15.99 27.85
C VAL A 858 20.89 -16.07 26.63
N ASN A 859 20.00 -17.04 26.63
CA ASN A 859 19.01 -17.23 25.54
C ASN A 859 17.71 -16.48 25.81
N MET A 860 16.95 -16.16 24.76
CA MET A 860 15.57 -15.70 24.78
C MET A 860 15.26 -14.36 25.48
N ALA A 861 16.20 -13.48 25.70
CA ALA A 861 15.94 -12.10 26.16
C ALA A 861 17.11 -11.17 25.84
N GLN A 862 17.97 -11.51 24.93
CA GLN A 862 19.25 -10.86 24.67
C GLN A 862 19.11 -9.45 24.13
N ARG A 863 18.05 -9.15 23.37
CA ARG A 863 17.75 -7.79 22.95
C ARG A 863 17.67 -6.84 24.15
N GLN A 864 17.09 -7.26 25.26
CA GLN A 864 17.06 -6.44 26.48
C GLN A 864 18.45 -6.29 27.09
N TYR A 865 19.30 -7.32 27.02
CA TYR A 865 20.68 -7.24 27.43
C TYR A 865 21.45 -6.25 26.56
N LEU A 866 21.34 -6.34 25.24
CA LEU A 866 21.96 -5.41 24.29
C LEU A 866 21.49 -3.97 24.47
N ARG A 867 20.24 -3.73 24.89
CA ARG A 867 19.73 -2.40 25.24
C ARG A 867 20.42 -1.78 26.46
N LYS A 868 20.97 -2.60 27.36
CA LYS A 868 21.74 -2.12 28.54
C LYS A 868 23.17 -1.72 28.16
N ILE A 869 23.71 -2.29 27.10
CA ILE A 869 25.02 -1.94 26.59
C ILE A 869 24.89 -0.69 25.75
N ARG A 870 25.34 0.45 26.29
CA ARG A 870 25.32 1.71 25.55
C ARG A 870 26.29 1.63 24.38
N THR A 871 25.78 2.00 23.19
CA THR A 871 26.54 2.13 21.96
C THR A 871 27.63 3.20 22.07
N GLY A 872 28.68 3.07 21.33
CA GLY A 872 29.85 3.99 21.29
C GLY A 872 31.14 3.29 21.63
N SER A 873 31.10 1.98 21.91
CA SER A 873 32.25 1.21 22.35
C SER A 873 32.73 0.18 21.31
N VAL A 874 32.08 0.03 20.14
CA VAL A 874 32.57 -0.84 19.07
C VAL A 874 33.52 -0.05 18.19
N ARG A 875 34.72 -0.54 18.01
CA ARG A 875 35.76 0.06 17.18
C ARG A 875 35.89 -0.72 15.87
N PHE A 876 36.62 -0.17 14.92
CA PHE A 876 36.96 -0.84 13.67
C PHE A 876 37.58 -2.22 13.92
N GLU A 877 38.52 -2.32 14.84
CA GLU A 877 39.22 -3.55 15.18
C GLU A 877 38.31 -4.62 15.78
N ASP A 878 37.28 -4.21 16.52
CA ASP A 878 36.31 -5.12 17.12
C ASP A 878 35.42 -5.77 16.03
N ALA A 879 34.95 -4.98 15.05
CA ALA A 879 34.19 -5.47 13.91
C ALA A 879 35.06 -6.31 12.96
N TYR A 880 36.26 -5.85 12.67
CA TYR A 880 37.23 -6.59 11.88
C TYR A 880 37.52 -7.96 12.50
N ARG A 881 37.80 -8.00 13.81
CA ARG A 881 38.03 -9.24 14.54
C ARG A 881 36.87 -10.22 14.45
N ALA A 882 35.64 -9.74 14.61
CA ALA A 882 34.45 -10.59 14.59
C ALA A 882 34.31 -11.33 13.25
N VAL A 883 34.57 -10.64 12.16
CA VAL A 883 34.50 -11.22 10.81
C VAL A 883 35.72 -12.11 10.54
N ALA A 884 36.94 -11.62 10.86
CA ALA A 884 38.19 -12.32 10.60
C ALA A 884 38.27 -13.67 11.32
N GLU A 885 37.73 -13.76 12.53
CA GLU A 885 37.67 -15.00 13.33
C GLU A 885 36.97 -16.12 12.53
N TYR A 886 35.78 -15.85 12.01
CA TYR A 886 35.05 -16.85 11.24
C TYR A 886 35.62 -17.06 9.84
N ARG A 887 36.14 -16.03 9.20
CA ARG A 887 36.81 -16.17 7.91
C ARG A 887 38.06 -17.03 7.98
N GLN A 888 38.76 -17.00 9.08
CA GLN A 888 39.95 -17.82 9.32
C GLN A 888 39.57 -19.27 9.62
N GLN A 889 38.54 -19.48 10.45
CA GLN A 889 38.11 -20.82 10.88
C GLN A 889 37.31 -21.55 9.78
N TYR A 890 36.51 -20.81 8.98
CA TYR A 890 35.60 -21.34 7.97
C TYR A 890 35.82 -20.63 6.62
N PRO A 891 36.95 -20.86 5.95
CA PRO A 891 37.40 -20.09 4.79
C PRO A 891 36.45 -20.20 3.57
N ASP A 892 35.65 -21.24 3.52
CA ASP A 892 34.74 -21.51 2.39
C ASP A 892 33.33 -20.93 2.60
N LYS A 893 33.01 -20.46 3.82
CA LYS A 893 31.74 -19.83 4.13
C LYS A 893 31.81 -18.31 3.99
N ALA A 894 30.74 -17.70 3.49
CA ALA A 894 30.63 -16.24 3.54
C ALA A 894 30.38 -15.77 4.97
N VAL A 895 30.93 -14.62 5.33
CA VAL A 895 30.63 -13.96 6.59
C VAL A 895 30.00 -12.60 6.30
N ILE A 896 28.88 -12.29 6.96
CA ILE A 896 28.19 -11.00 6.90
C ILE A 896 28.27 -10.36 8.29
N TYR A 897 28.56 -9.06 8.33
CA TYR A 897 28.48 -8.28 9.55
C TYR A 897 27.28 -7.35 9.44
N SER A 898 26.14 -7.77 9.98
CA SER A 898 24.90 -7.02 9.94
C SER A 898 24.41 -6.58 11.32
N ALA A 899 25.32 -6.49 12.30
CA ALA A 899 25.01 -6.01 13.63
C ALA A 899 24.31 -4.65 13.58
N GLN A 900 23.05 -4.62 13.99
CA GLN A 900 22.10 -3.51 13.75
C GLN A 900 22.56 -2.16 14.34
N LYS A 901 23.45 -2.18 15.31
CA LYS A 901 23.92 -0.97 16.00
C LYS A 901 25.15 -0.33 15.38
N HIS A 902 25.79 -0.97 14.42
CA HIS A 902 27.08 -0.56 13.88
C HIS A 902 27.17 -0.70 12.36
N PRO A 903 26.22 -0.14 11.59
CA PRO A 903 26.21 -0.23 10.12
C PRO A 903 27.40 0.54 9.50
N GLU A 904 28.02 1.44 10.25
CA GLU A 904 29.19 2.21 9.82
C GLU A 904 30.48 1.37 9.72
N MET A 905 30.48 0.15 10.27
CA MET A 905 31.63 -0.74 10.25
C MET A 905 31.80 -1.55 8.94
N CYS A 906 31.27 -1.03 7.84
CA CYS A 906 31.25 -1.70 6.55
C CYS A 906 32.65 -1.98 5.99
N TRP A 907 33.59 -1.04 6.08
CA TRP A 907 34.97 -1.25 5.64
C TRP A 907 35.73 -2.23 6.51
N ALA A 908 35.47 -2.25 7.82
CA ALA A 908 36.02 -3.26 8.70
C ALA A 908 35.59 -4.67 8.31
N SER A 909 34.31 -4.82 8.01
CA SER A 909 33.75 -6.08 7.50
C SER A 909 34.41 -6.51 6.21
N LEU A 910 34.48 -5.65 5.19
CA LEU A 910 35.09 -6.00 3.90
C LEU A 910 36.55 -6.40 4.06
N MET A 911 37.35 -5.61 4.77
CA MET A 911 38.79 -5.85 4.95
C MET A 911 39.10 -7.12 5.75
N ALA A 912 38.15 -7.58 6.54
CA ALA A 912 38.19 -8.86 7.23
C ALA A 912 37.67 -10.05 6.35
N GLY A 913 37.28 -9.77 5.11
CA GLY A 913 36.75 -10.79 4.18
C GLY A 913 35.21 -10.97 4.25
N GLY A 914 34.49 -10.00 4.79
CA GLY A 914 33.03 -10.04 4.92
C GLY A 914 32.32 -9.61 3.65
N SER A 915 31.29 -10.36 3.27
CA SER A 915 30.37 -10.08 2.15
C SER A 915 29.24 -9.13 2.56
N CYS A 916 28.49 -8.63 1.59
CA CYS A 916 27.37 -7.71 1.81
C CYS A 916 27.75 -6.46 2.63
N ALA A 917 29.01 -6.05 2.57
CA ALA A 917 29.47 -4.85 3.24
C ALA A 917 28.86 -3.60 2.58
N ALA A 918 28.28 -2.69 3.37
CA ALA A 918 27.62 -1.48 2.88
C ALA A 918 28.61 -0.41 2.40
N ILE A 919 29.57 -0.78 1.57
CA ILE A 919 30.53 0.13 0.95
C ILE A 919 29.98 0.67 -0.37
N PRO A 920 30.35 1.89 -0.78
CA PRO A 920 29.80 2.51 -1.98
C PRO A 920 30.47 2.08 -3.30
N VAL A 921 31.32 1.07 -3.30
CA VAL A 921 32.04 0.59 -4.49
C VAL A 921 31.05 -0.11 -5.43
N THR A 922 30.93 0.38 -6.67
CA THR A 922 30.03 -0.16 -7.68
C THR A 922 30.76 -0.69 -8.93
N ASP A 923 32.06 -0.45 -9.03
CA ASP A 923 32.86 -0.93 -10.16
C ASP A 923 32.93 -2.46 -10.14
N HIS A 924 32.29 -3.08 -11.11
CA HIS A 924 32.15 -4.54 -11.22
C HIS A 924 33.52 -5.23 -11.34
N HIS A 925 34.48 -4.64 -12.05
CA HIS A 925 35.82 -5.20 -12.21
C HIS A 925 36.60 -5.18 -10.88
N VAL A 926 36.48 -4.10 -10.11
CA VAL A 926 37.07 -4.02 -8.77
C VAL A 926 36.49 -5.12 -7.87
N LEU A 927 35.16 -5.29 -7.91
CA LEU A 927 34.47 -6.32 -7.11
C LEU A 927 34.83 -7.74 -7.53
N GLN A 928 35.09 -7.98 -8.83
CA GLN A 928 35.60 -9.27 -9.32
C GLN A 928 37.02 -9.53 -8.82
N GLN A 929 37.88 -8.51 -8.77
CA GLN A 929 39.22 -8.66 -8.19
C GLN A 929 39.18 -8.95 -6.69
N ILE A 930 38.35 -8.22 -5.92
CA ILE A 930 38.19 -8.49 -4.49
C ILE A 930 37.73 -9.93 -4.25
N ALA A 931 36.90 -10.52 -5.12
CA ALA A 931 36.48 -11.92 -5.01
C ALA A 931 37.65 -12.93 -5.08
N THR A 932 38.82 -12.54 -5.61
CA THR A 932 40.04 -13.36 -5.64
C THR A 932 40.94 -13.15 -4.45
N MET A 933 40.65 -12.14 -3.63
CA MET A 933 41.52 -11.72 -2.50
C MET A 933 41.08 -12.40 -1.19
N ARG A 934 41.99 -12.48 -0.28
CA ARG A 934 41.77 -12.96 1.12
C ARG A 934 42.45 -11.98 2.11
N PRO A 935 41.92 -11.88 3.33
CA PRO A 935 42.59 -11.12 4.38
C PRO A 935 44.03 -11.64 4.60
N ALA A 936 44.98 -10.73 4.67
CA ALA A 936 46.39 -11.03 4.87
C ALA A 936 46.96 -10.18 6.00
N ALA A 937 47.97 -10.70 6.69
CA ALA A 937 48.67 -9.96 7.75
C ALA A 937 49.44 -8.77 7.16
N CYS A 938 49.26 -7.62 7.78
CA CYS A 938 50.07 -6.43 7.50
C CYS A 938 50.84 -6.04 8.77
N PRO A 939 52.14 -5.91 8.73
CA PRO A 939 52.96 -5.59 9.91
C PRO A 939 52.81 -4.15 10.43
N ALA A 940 52.13 -3.29 9.65
CA ALA A 940 51.95 -1.90 10.03
C ALA A 940 50.63 -1.71 10.83
N GLU A 941 50.72 -1.07 11.96
CA GLU A 941 49.60 -0.75 12.82
C GLU A 941 48.57 0.18 12.08
N GLY A 942 47.31 -0.13 12.14
CA GLY A 942 46.24 0.60 11.49
C GLY A 942 46.21 0.47 9.96
N VAL A 943 46.84 -0.55 9.41
CA VAL A 943 46.82 -0.90 7.99
C VAL A 943 46.25 -2.30 7.83
N TYR A 944 45.19 -2.44 7.04
CA TYR A 944 44.50 -3.71 6.75
C TYR A 944 44.69 -4.06 5.29
N LEU A 945 44.83 -5.34 5.00
CA LEU A 945 45.19 -5.86 3.69
C LEU A 945 44.28 -7.00 3.25
N LEU A 946 43.69 -6.86 2.04
CA LEU A 946 43.25 -8.00 1.25
C LEU A 946 44.24 -8.26 0.13
N GLN A 947 44.68 -9.52 -0.04
CA GLN A 947 45.66 -9.90 -1.05
C GLN A 947 45.14 -11.05 -1.93
N GLY A 948 45.34 -10.93 -3.22
CA GLY A 948 45.05 -11.93 -4.23
C GLY A 948 46.15 -12.09 -5.26
N PRO A 949 45.99 -13.00 -6.22
CA PRO A 949 46.99 -13.28 -7.25
C PRO A 949 47.35 -12.07 -8.13
N GLU A 950 46.37 -11.23 -8.41
CA GLU A 950 46.46 -10.13 -9.38
C GLU A 950 46.44 -8.75 -8.72
N GLY A 951 46.35 -8.68 -7.37
CA GLY A 951 46.27 -7.38 -6.71
C GLY A 951 46.10 -7.42 -5.19
N MET A 952 46.14 -6.24 -4.62
CA MET A 952 46.06 -5.98 -3.17
C MET A 952 45.12 -4.78 -2.92
N LEU A 953 44.29 -4.88 -1.88
CA LEU A 953 43.49 -3.77 -1.38
C LEU A 953 43.95 -3.41 0.02
N PHE A 954 44.37 -2.17 0.22
CA PHE A 954 44.82 -1.65 1.51
C PHE A 954 43.78 -0.65 2.06
N TYR A 955 43.48 -0.78 3.33
CA TYR A 955 42.73 0.22 4.08
C TYR A 955 43.59 0.78 5.18
N LYS A 956 43.89 2.06 5.10
CA LYS A 956 44.80 2.74 6.05
C LYS A 956 44.00 3.68 6.95
N LEU A 957 44.03 3.43 8.25
CA LEU A 957 43.55 4.31 9.31
C LEU A 957 44.58 5.28 9.83
N SER A 958 45.86 5.10 9.47
CA SER A 958 46.99 5.90 9.88
C SER A 958 47.51 6.81 8.77
N ASP A 959 47.92 8.03 9.11
CA ASP A 959 48.62 8.93 8.18
C ASP A 959 50.04 8.53 7.89
N ALA A 960 50.66 7.69 8.72
CA ALA A 960 52.04 7.22 8.55
C ALA A 960 52.25 6.58 7.17
N PRO A 961 53.30 6.94 6.42
CA PRO A 961 53.60 6.31 5.14
C PRO A 961 53.82 4.81 5.28
N HIS A 962 53.25 4.04 4.35
CA HIS A 962 53.44 2.57 4.31
C HIS A 962 53.99 2.17 2.96
N THR A 963 55.16 1.59 2.93
CA THR A 963 55.81 1.13 1.71
C THR A 963 55.53 -0.34 1.48
N VAL A 964 55.01 -0.63 0.29
CA VAL A 964 54.59 -1.95 -0.18
C VAL A 964 55.61 -2.42 -1.22
N ALA A 965 56.29 -3.55 -0.95
CA ALA A 965 57.11 -4.22 -1.96
C ALA A 965 56.24 -4.93 -2.96
N LEU A 966 56.57 -4.83 -4.23
CA LEU A 966 55.81 -5.40 -5.34
C LEU A 966 56.63 -6.51 -6.03
N ASP A 967 55.95 -7.60 -6.37
CA ASP A 967 56.55 -8.66 -7.18
C ASP A 967 56.91 -8.16 -8.58
N LYS A 968 57.63 -9.01 -9.33
CA LYS A 968 57.99 -8.70 -10.72
C LYS A 968 56.78 -8.42 -11.58
N GLY A 969 56.65 -7.18 -12.06
CA GLY A 969 55.53 -6.72 -12.89
C GLY A 969 55.37 -5.22 -12.89
N THR A 970 54.41 -4.74 -13.60
CA THR A 970 53.94 -3.34 -13.55
C THR A 970 52.56 -3.31 -12.89
N TYR A 971 52.38 -2.45 -11.91
CA TYR A 971 51.14 -2.34 -11.16
C TYR A 971 50.52 -0.96 -11.34
N LEU A 972 49.24 -0.93 -11.39
CA LEU A 972 48.44 0.32 -11.27
C LEU A 972 48.15 0.53 -9.78
N VAL A 973 48.40 1.75 -9.32
CA VAL A 973 48.10 2.17 -7.94
C VAL A 973 46.94 3.18 -8.02
N GLU A 974 45.86 2.81 -7.40
CA GLU A 974 44.60 3.54 -7.43
C GLU A 974 44.15 3.86 -6.02
N GLN A 975 43.50 4.97 -5.85
CA GLN A 975 42.82 5.36 -4.62
C GLN A 975 41.33 5.19 -4.78
N VAL A 976 40.70 4.57 -3.78
CA VAL A 976 39.24 4.42 -3.72
C VAL A 976 38.70 5.39 -2.67
N ASP A 977 37.81 6.26 -3.07
CA ASP A 977 37.15 7.17 -2.13
C ASP A 977 36.18 6.39 -1.21
N GLU A 978 36.35 6.55 0.09
CA GLU A 978 35.60 5.79 1.08
C GLU A 978 34.10 6.07 1.09
N LYS A 979 33.69 7.28 0.66
CA LYS A 979 32.30 7.75 0.72
C LYS A 979 31.56 7.59 -0.58
N THR A 980 32.25 7.71 -1.72
CA THR A 980 31.66 7.66 -3.05
C THR A 980 31.97 6.38 -3.81
N GLY A 981 33.00 5.63 -3.38
CA GLY A 981 33.48 4.42 -4.09
C GLY A 981 34.22 4.74 -5.39
N SER A 982 34.42 6.00 -5.73
CA SER A 982 35.10 6.39 -6.98
C SER A 982 36.57 6.01 -6.93
N VAL A 983 37.06 5.48 -8.06
CA VAL A 983 38.42 5.01 -8.21
C VAL A 983 39.22 6.06 -9.00
N THR A 984 40.32 6.51 -8.43
CA THR A 984 41.23 7.48 -9.03
C THR A 984 42.61 6.87 -9.24
N HIS A 985 43.10 6.88 -10.47
CA HIS A 985 44.47 6.44 -10.76
C HIS A 985 45.50 7.40 -10.19
N LEU A 986 46.42 6.92 -9.37
CA LEU A 986 47.50 7.74 -8.80
C LEU A 986 48.77 7.64 -9.61
N GLN A 987 49.28 6.40 -9.82
CA GLN A 987 50.56 6.14 -10.49
C GLN A 987 50.69 4.68 -10.95
N SER A 988 51.68 4.40 -11.75
CA SER A 988 52.17 3.05 -12.02
C SER A 988 53.45 2.76 -11.24
N ALA A 989 53.58 1.58 -10.67
CA ALA A 989 54.76 1.15 -9.87
C ALA A 989 55.30 -0.20 -10.34
N LYS A 990 56.58 -0.52 -10.05
CA LYS A 990 57.25 -1.76 -10.52
C LYS A 990 57.87 -2.59 -9.38
N HIS A 991 58.49 -1.98 -8.41
CA HIS A 991 59.26 -2.66 -7.35
C HIS A 991 58.70 -2.36 -5.96
N GLU A 992 58.26 -1.15 -5.76
CA GLU A 992 57.70 -0.68 -4.50
C GLU A 992 56.78 0.49 -4.73
N VAL A 993 55.89 0.73 -3.77
CA VAL A 993 55.03 1.95 -3.74
C VAL A 993 54.84 2.37 -2.31
N THR A 994 54.90 3.66 -2.05
CA THR A 994 54.61 4.25 -0.74
C THR A 994 53.21 4.86 -0.74
N LEU A 995 52.33 4.28 0.08
CA LEU A 995 50.96 4.72 0.30
C LEU A 995 50.93 5.81 1.37
N LYS A 996 50.48 6.99 1.04
CA LYS A 996 50.48 8.17 1.94
C LYS A 996 49.03 8.54 2.30
N GLY A 997 48.82 8.91 3.57
CA GLY A 997 47.52 9.38 4.08
C GLY A 997 46.57 8.26 4.44
N LYS A 998 45.50 8.63 5.12
CA LYS A 998 44.36 7.74 5.44
C LYS A 998 43.49 7.59 4.21
N SER A 999 43.36 6.38 3.66
CA SER A 999 42.54 6.08 2.49
C SER A 999 42.51 4.59 2.18
N VAL A 1000 41.70 4.26 1.17
CA VAL A 1000 41.70 2.93 0.56
C VAL A 1000 42.54 2.96 -0.72
N PHE A 1001 43.42 1.99 -0.87
CA PHE A 1001 44.32 1.89 -2.04
C PHE A 1001 44.16 0.52 -2.70
N LEU A 1002 43.86 0.52 -3.99
CA LEU A 1002 43.85 -0.67 -4.81
C LEU A 1002 45.15 -0.71 -5.63
N ILE A 1003 45.94 -1.78 -5.46
CA ILE A 1003 47.14 -2.06 -6.26
C ILE A 1003 46.85 -3.29 -7.11
N ARG A 1004 46.85 -3.16 -8.41
CA ARG A 1004 46.54 -4.28 -9.34
C ARG A 1004 47.61 -4.41 -10.41
N LYS A 1005 47.89 -5.64 -10.79
CA LYS A 1005 48.82 -5.94 -11.88
C LYS A 1005 48.25 -5.43 -13.20
N LYS A 1006 49.11 -4.81 -14.03
CA LYS A 1006 48.72 -4.22 -15.31
C LYS A 1006 48.60 -5.28 -16.39
#